data_a3042b637cedf54e8dda71e0953afde2
#
_entry.id   a3042b637cedf54e8dda71e0953afde2
#
_cell.length_a   1.000
_cell.length_b   1.000
_cell.length_c   1.000
_cell.angle_alpha   90.00
_cell.angle_beta   90.00
_cell.angle_gamma   90.00
#
_symmetry.space_group_name_H-M   'P 1'
#
loop_
_entity.id
_entity.type
_entity.pdbx_description
1 polymer ?
#
loop_
_entity_poly.entity_id
_entity_poly.type
_entity_poly.pdbx_seq_one_letter_code
_entity_poly.pdbx_strand_id
1 'polypeptide(L)'
;MIGCLIAGCTRTLMSRKTYNHIQVVLRLCDVHLPSWKTVQSAKTQLQKMTHCKKYKSLSVIGNPMTTVSIQGLLKQELGNPIVAKYLDFYPENSKGENIYKLSQCEKWLHQYPRDLRAQMIRVGDQSFYIYEPAQIIDRNVVVPLYFYNKGNKLWAKVCKLNVLVLPSSLVELSISGDLNFYSSNMKDIMAEEFLKPYHEITFNDGRPLKSICRNELYEITPERTEIIKLPNPWRLKAQGRMIRHVPLSIYSDDTSGNLSKQWNKHISIFMSLAGLPPHISNQEYNTLFVATSNIATALELAAPVVEELNILSTSGFFTFDHSLQEDVLVLPVILMFLGDSPMHAEITSTLHPNVSLQPCRICKLKAKNKKDKATGTYVDNFIGRNTNGILVKPNLRSWIDTKKAAYHTWYLVQRGAPKTQVQSCISEFGVKDVLNQTIIHTIKENQDTKVTYNIRRLQDDSIEKLFNPFYELKGFDGHKDTPVEVLHVILLGIVKYLYRDLICGLTVDKKEELVARFQSFDISNLNIPSIKAKYLVQHYSSLVGKDFKIIIQAAPFVFFTIIEESRQKIWISLCHLCSLIFQTHISCLENYVANLNSFTQDFLIKLISSNAQWVNKPKFHILLHLSQSVARFGPASLFATEKFESYNGVVRQASIHSNRQSPSQDIANSFMNFSAIRYCLSGGNCISETNVSIVSPSYQVKNLLLKNPTIQNLLGLDSYIFKVKPRELKASAQTQTGSI
;
A
#
# COMPACT_ATOMS: atom_id res chain seq x y z
N MET A 1 -27.42 10.55 -16.35
CA MET A 1 -26.58 10.66 -15.13
C MET A 1 -27.41 10.75 -13.85
N ILE A 2 -28.38 11.68 -13.72
CA ILE A 2 -29.18 11.85 -12.49
C ILE A 2 -29.88 10.56 -12.05
N GLY A 3 -30.52 9.81 -12.95
CA GLY A 3 -31.13 8.52 -12.61
C GLY A 3 -30.11 7.49 -12.08
N CYS A 4 -28.88 7.50 -12.59
CA CYS A 4 -27.81 6.63 -12.08
C CYS A 4 -27.37 7.03 -10.66
N LEU A 5 -27.29 8.32 -10.36
CA LEU A 5 -26.99 8.83 -9.01
C LEU A 5 -28.09 8.48 -8.02
N ILE A 6 -29.37 8.66 -8.39
CA ILE A 6 -30.52 8.31 -7.53
C ILE A 6 -30.57 6.79 -7.29
N ALA A 7 -30.38 5.96 -8.33
CA ALA A 7 -30.32 4.51 -8.16
C ALA A 7 -29.15 4.04 -7.28
N GLY A 8 -28.15 4.90 -7.09
CA GLY A 8 -26.97 4.65 -6.26
C GLY A 8 -26.04 3.57 -6.82
N CYS A 9 -24.90 3.37 -6.18
CA CYS A 9 -23.90 2.36 -6.59
C CYS A 9 -23.18 1.74 -5.43
N THR A 10 -22.86 2.17 -4.37
CA THR A 10 -22.13 1.50 -3.27
C THR A 10 -22.88 1.63 -1.93
N ARG A 11 -22.75 2.77 -1.26
CA ARG A 11 -23.37 3.02 0.04
C ARG A 11 -24.90 3.26 -0.06
N THR A 12 -25.36 3.79 -1.16
CA THR A 12 -26.74 4.25 -1.37
C THR A 12 -27.46 3.43 -2.43
N LEU A 13 -27.24 2.13 -2.43
CA LEU A 13 -27.96 1.22 -3.35
C LEU A 13 -29.46 1.26 -3.07
N MET A 14 -30.24 1.57 -4.10
CA MET A 14 -31.68 1.67 -4.02
C MET A 14 -32.35 0.46 -4.68
N SER A 15 -33.41 -0.05 -4.05
CA SER A 15 -34.22 -1.11 -4.67
C SER A 15 -35.02 -0.57 -5.86
N ARG A 16 -35.34 -1.43 -6.83
CA ARG A 16 -36.22 -1.08 -7.94
C ARG A 16 -37.57 -0.50 -7.46
N LYS A 17 -38.13 -1.09 -6.40
CA LYS A 17 -39.40 -0.66 -5.82
C LYS A 17 -39.30 0.79 -5.31
N THR A 18 -38.29 1.09 -4.55
CA THR A 18 -38.03 2.44 -4.00
C THR A 18 -37.79 3.45 -5.12
N TYR A 19 -36.99 3.10 -6.14
CA TYR A 19 -36.74 3.95 -7.30
C TYR A 19 -38.04 4.28 -8.02
N ASN A 20 -38.91 3.29 -8.29
CA ASN A 20 -40.19 3.49 -8.95
C ASN A 20 -41.13 4.40 -8.11
N HIS A 21 -41.11 4.28 -6.76
CA HIS A 21 -41.87 5.18 -5.89
C HIS A 21 -41.40 6.63 -6.04
N ILE A 22 -40.06 6.85 -6.01
CA ILE A 22 -39.47 8.18 -6.20
C ILE A 22 -39.82 8.71 -7.58
N GLN A 23 -39.79 7.86 -8.62
CA GLN A 23 -40.17 8.25 -9.99
C GLN A 23 -41.61 8.75 -10.05
N VAL A 24 -42.54 8.08 -9.35
CA VAL A 24 -43.97 8.53 -9.30
C VAL A 24 -44.05 9.86 -8.56
N VAL A 25 -43.43 10.02 -7.40
CA VAL A 25 -43.48 11.28 -6.63
C VAL A 25 -42.88 12.45 -7.43
N LEU A 26 -41.74 12.26 -8.07
CA LEU A 26 -41.12 13.32 -8.89
C LEU A 26 -41.92 13.67 -10.11
N ARG A 27 -42.64 12.69 -10.70
CA ARG A 27 -43.55 12.94 -11.82
C ARG A 27 -44.73 13.85 -11.42
N LEU A 28 -45.20 13.77 -10.17
CA LEU A 28 -46.21 14.69 -9.63
C LEU A 28 -45.69 16.14 -9.49
N CYS A 29 -44.37 16.31 -9.50
CA CYS A 29 -43.67 17.61 -9.48
C CYS A 29 -43.13 17.98 -10.88
N ASP A 30 -43.66 17.41 -11.94
CA ASP A 30 -43.22 17.60 -13.35
C ASP A 30 -41.75 17.25 -13.62
N VAL A 31 -41.15 16.44 -12.75
CA VAL A 31 -39.76 15.93 -12.95
C VAL A 31 -39.80 14.50 -13.48
N HIS A 32 -39.33 14.33 -14.71
CA HIS A 32 -39.33 13.03 -15.38
C HIS A 32 -38.00 12.28 -15.18
N LEU A 33 -38.01 11.20 -14.38
CA LEU A 33 -36.89 10.25 -14.28
C LEU A 33 -37.04 9.15 -15.34
N PRO A 34 -35.90 8.65 -15.90
CA PRO A 34 -35.91 7.50 -16.81
C PRO A 34 -36.42 6.24 -16.11
N SER A 35 -36.84 5.24 -16.88
CA SER A 35 -37.23 3.93 -16.31
C SER A 35 -36.08 3.23 -15.65
N TRP A 36 -36.35 2.35 -14.67
CA TRP A 36 -35.30 1.52 -14.03
C TRP A 36 -34.46 0.76 -15.06
N LYS A 37 -35.09 0.17 -16.09
CA LYS A 37 -34.41 -0.53 -17.17
C LYS A 37 -33.43 0.38 -17.92
N THR A 38 -33.86 1.59 -18.23
CA THR A 38 -33.04 2.61 -18.89
C THR A 38 -31.80 2.97 -18.02
N VAL A 39 -32.00 3.14 -16.71
CA VAL A 39 -30.91 3.44 -15.79
C VAL A 39 -29.89 2.28 -15.72
N GLN A 40 -30.35 1.02 -15.67
CA GLN A 40 -29.46 -0.13 -15.67
C GLN A 40 -28.68 -0.27 -16.99
N SER A 41 -29.35 -0.05 -18.13
CA SER A 41 -28.69 0.01 -19.43
C SER A 41 -27.62 1.10 -19.49
N ALA A 42 -27.95 2.31 -19.02
CA ALA A 42 -27.00 3.41 -18.95
C ALA A 42 -25.77 3.11 -18.06
N LYS A 43 -25.96 2.46 -16.90
CA LYS A 43 -24.83 2.03 -16.04
C LYS A 43 -23.93 1.04 -16.79
N THR A 44 -24.49 0.06 -17.48
CA THR A 44 -23.72 -0.90 -18.27
C THR A 44 -22.96 -0.24 -19.41
N GLN A 45 -23.59 0.73 -20.08
CA GLN A 45 -22.95 1.50 -21.15
C GLN A 45 -21.78 2.34 -20.60
N LEU A 46 -21.99 3.04 -19.48
CA LEU A 46 -20.91 3.79 -18.80
C LEU A 46 -19.72 2.92 -18.45
N GLN A 47 -19.94 1.69 -17.93
CA GLN A 47 -18.84 0.75 -17.66
C GLN A 47 -18.04 0.43 -18.92
N LYS A 48 -18.71 0.17 -20.06
CA LYS A 48 -18.03 -0.10 -21.33
C LYS A 48 -17.21 1.10 -21.81
N MET A 49 -17.79 2.31 -21.74
CA MET A 49 -17.15 3.54 -22.20
C MET A 49 -15.98 4.00 -21.33
N THR A 50 -15.86 3.51 -20.10
CA THR A 50 -14.86 3.95 -19.11
C THR A 50 -13.76 2.92 -18.85
N HIS A 51 -13.56 1.94 -19.73
CA HIS A 51 -12.56 0.86 -19.60
C HIS A 51 -12.71 -0.03 -18.36
N CYS A 52 -13.84 0.05 -17.67
CA CYS A 52 -14.07 -0.71 -16.45
C CYS A 52 -14.36 -2.17 -16.80
N LYS A 53 -13.37 -3.04 -16.66
CA LYS A 53 -13.45 -4.48 -16.95
C LYS A 53 -13.34 -5.28 -15.66
N LYS A 54 -14.03 -6.41 -15.62
CA LYS A 54 -13.88 -7.42 -14.58
C LYS A 54 -13.49 -8.75 -15.19
N TYR A 55 -12.74 -9.51 -14.42
CA TYR A 55 -12.33 -10.87 -14.79
C TYR A 55 -12.94 -11.87 -13.82
N LYS A 56 -13.43 -12.96 -14.36
CA LYS A 56 -13.86 -14.13 -13.58
C LYS A 56 -12.83 -15.22 -13.76
N SER A 57 -12.35 -15.75 -12.66
CA SER A 57 -11.36 -16.83 -12.64
C SER A 57 -11.71 -17.86 -11.57
N LEU A 58 -11.07 -19.01 -11.64
CA LEU A 58 -11.06 -19.99 -10.57
C LEU A 58 -9.69 -19.99 -9.92
N SER A 59 -9.66 -20.13 -8.60
CA SER A 59 -8.41 -20.35 -7.89
C SER A 59 -7.82 -21.73 -8.22
N VAL A 60 -6.60 -21.99 -7.79
CA VAL A 60 -5.94 -23.29 -7.96
C VAL A 60 -6.76 -24.45 -7.36
N ILE A 61 -7.49 -24.18 -6.29
CA ILE A 61 -8.36 -25.16 -5.61
C ILE A 61 -9.83 -25.07 -6.06
N GLY A 62 -10.12 -24.30 -7.13
CA GLY A 62 -11.44 -24.28 -7.79
C GLY A 62 -12.43 -23.24 -7.23
N ASN A 63 -12.03 -22.37 -6.31
CA ASN A 63 -12.90 -21.32 -5.78
C ASN A 63 -13.14 -20.21 -6.81
N PRO A 64 -14.40 -19.79 -7.05
CA PRO A 64 -14.70 -18.72 -7.98
C PRO A 64 -14.26 -17.35 -7.42
N MET A 65 -13.61 -16.57 -8.27
CA MET A 65 -13.12 -15.24 -7.95
C MET A 65 -13.57 -14.20 -8.99
N THR A 66 -13.74 -12.98 -8.55
CA THR A 66 -14.03 -11.84 -9.42
C THR A 66 -13.08 -10.69 -9.07
N THR A 67 -12.30 -10.24 -10.04
CA THR A 67 -11.37 -9.11 -9.92
C THR A 67 -11.72 -8.00 -10.89
N VAL A 68 -11.48 -6.75 -10.52
CA VAL A 68 -11.57 -5.58 -11.40
C VAL A 68 -10.19 -5.29 -11.98
N SER A 69 -10.11 -4.98 -13.27
CA SER A 69 -8.85 -4.71 -13.95
C SER A 69 -8.09 -3.55 -13.33
N ILE A 70 -6.88 -3.79 -12.85
CA ILE A 70 -5.95 -2.76 -12.35
C ILE A 70 -5.60 -1.80 -13.48
N GLN A 71 -5.31 -2.31 -14.67
CA GLN A 71 -5.08 -1.49 -15.86
C GLN A 71 -6.27 -0.55 -16.13
N GLY A 72 -7.50 -1.06 -16.07
CA GLY A 72 -8.71 -0.26 -16.28
C GLY A 72 -8.86 0.85 -15.24
N LEU A 73 -8.63 0.53 -13.96
CA LEU A 73 -8.66 1.50 -12.88
C LEU A 73 -7.58 2.59 -13.06
N LEU A 74 -6.35 2.22 -13.39
CA LEU A 74 -5.26 3.17 -13.60
C LEU A 74 -5.50 4.07 -14.82
N LYS A 75 -6.12 3.54 -15.89
CA LYS A 75 -6.55 4.35 -17.04
C LYS A 75 -7.54 5.43 -16.61
N GLN A 76 -8.48 5.09 -15.74
CA GLN A 76 -9.41 6.07 -15.19
C GLN A 76 -8.72 7.11 -14.32
N GLU A 77 -7.76 6.71 -13.47
CA GLU A 77 -7.08 7.65 -12.58
C GLU A 77 -6.21 8.68 -13.33
N LEU A 78 -5.44 8.25 -14.34
CA LEU A 78 -4.62 9.16 -15.15
C LEU A 78 -5.47 10.06 -16.06
N GLY A 79 -6.60 9.53 -16.56
CA GLY A 79 -7.56 10.30 -17.35
C GLY A 79 -8.49 11.19 -16.50
N ASN A 80 -8.45 11.12 -15.17
CA ASN A 80 -9.31 11.88 -14.28
C ASN A 80 -8.72 13.27 -13.97
N PRO A 81 -9.36 14.37 -14.41
CA PRO A 81 -8.88 15.74 -14.20
C PRO A 81 -8.68 16.11 -12.72
N ILE A 82 -9.47 15.53 -11.82
CA ILE A 82 -9.40 15.83 -10.39
C ILE A 82 -8.22 15.11 -9.74
N VAL A 83 -7.82 13.94 -10.24
CA VAL A 83 -6.74 13.12 -9.69
C VAL A 83 -5.39 13.41 -10.33
N ALA A 84 -5.34 13.41 -11.67
CA ALA A 84 -4.09 13.50 -12.44
C ALA A 84 -3.22 14.71 -12.08
N LYS A 85 -3.84 15.85 -11.77
CA LYS A 85 -3.12 17.09 -11.40
C LYS A 85 -2.36 17.04 -10.07
N TYR A 86 -2.67 16.06 -9.20
CA TYR A 86 -2.02 15.91 -7.90
C TYR A 86 -1.01 14.75 -7.86
N LEU A 87 -0.90 13.96 -8.95
CA LEU A 87 -0.03 12.80 -8.96
C LEU A 87 1.45 13.19 -9.11
N ASP A 88 2.27 12.74 -8.18
CA ASP A 88 3.71 12.68 -8.34
C ASP A 88 4.08 11.40 -9.11
N PHE A 89 4.91 11.53 -10.15
CA PHE A 89 5.40 10.41 -10.99
C PHE A 89 6.89 10.15 -10.81
N TYR A 90 7.56 11.00 -10.04
CA TYR A 90 8.96 10.86 -9.67
C TYR A 90 9.09 10.90 -8.14
N PRO A 91 10.04 10.15 -7.58
CA PRO A 91 10.35 10.31 -6.16
C PRO A 91 10.95 11.69 -5.90
N GLU A 92 10.82 12.17 -4.68
CA GLU A 92 11.38 13.44 -4.24
C GLU A 92 12.51 13.21 -3.24
N ASN A 93 13.70 13.71 -3.54
CA ASN A 93 14.81 13.69 -2.60
C ASN A 93 14.72 14.88 -1.64
N SER A 94 14.16 14.65 -0.49
CA SER A 94 14.09 15.62 0.62
C SER A 94 15.34 15.65 1.49
N LYS A 95 16.34 14.79 1.23
CA LYS A 95 17.53 14.58 2.08
C LYS A 95 17.21 14.22 3.54
N GLY A 96 16.08 13.57 3.77
CA GLY A 96 15.60 13.22 5.11
C GLY A 96 14.94 14.38 5.86
N GLU A 97 14.66 15.49 5.20
CA GLU A 97 14.03 16.66 5.80
C GLU A 97 12.60 16.87 5.28
N ASN A 98 11.73 17.38 6.15
CA ASN A 98 10.36 17.78 5.81
C ASN A 98 9.57 16.67 5.07
N ILE A 99 9.56 15.44 5.62
CA ILE A 99 8.89 14.28 5.04
C ILE A 99 7.43 14.23 5.48
N TYR A 100 6.51 14.21 4.52
CA TYR A 100 5.06 14.17 4.77
C TYR A 100 4.24 13.44 3.69
N LYS A 101 4.89 12.95 2.62
CA LYS A 101 4.22 12.24 1.51
C LYS A 101 5.05 11.05 1.03
N LEU A 102 4.40 10.05 0.43
CA LEU A 102 5.05 8.81 -0.01
C LEU A 102 6.05 9.01 -1.15
N SER A 103 5.93 10.05 -1.96
CA SER A 103 6.95 10.33 -2.99
C SER A 103 8.32 10.72 -2.41
N GLN A 104 8.39 11.04 -1.11
CA GLN A 104 9.63 11.32 -0.38
C GLN A 104 10.24 10.09 0.30
N CYS A 105 9.66 8.90 0.11
CA CYS A 105 10.11 7.69 0.81
C CYS A 105 11.32 7.03 0.15
N GLU A 106 12.16 6.41 0.97
CA GLU A 106 13.42 5.76 0.56
C GLU A 106 13.19 4.63 -0.45
N LYS A 107 12.11 3.84 -0.29
CA LYS A 107 11.83 2.77 -1.24
C LYS A 107 11.61 3.30 -2.65
N TRP A 108 10.81 4.34 -2.81
CA TRP A 108 10.56 4.93 -4.12
C TRP A 108 11.78 5.64 -4.68
N LEU A 109 12.53 6.33 -3.82
CA LEU A 109 13.70 7.10 -4.24
C LEU A 109 14.79 6.22 -4.87
N HIS A 110 15.13 5.09 -4.23
CA HIS A 110 16.31 4.34 -4.68
C HIS A 110 16.29 2.82 -4.49
N GLN A 111 15.28 2.24 -3.81
CA GLN A 111 15.32 0.82 -3.47
C GLN A 111 14.58 -0.09 -4.47
N TYR A 112 13.95 0.47 -5.49
CA TYR A 112 13.43 -0.34 -6.59
C TYR A 112 14.56 -0.94 -7.42
N PRO A 113 14.39 -2.20 -7.91
CA PRO A 113 15.25 -2.76 -8.95
C PRO A 113 15.28 -1.86 -10.19
N ARG A 114 16.37 -1.91 -10.96
CA ARG A 114 16.57 -1.09 -12.16
C ARG A 114 15.33 -0.99 -13.06
N ASP A 115 14.75 -2.14 -13.39
CA ASP A 115 13.64 -2.22 -14.35
C ASP A 115 12.32 -1.59 -13.83
N LEU A 116 12.23 -1.36 -12.52
CA LEU A 116 11.05 -0.83 -11.83
C LEU A 116 11.22 0.60 -11.32
N ARG A 117 12.34 1.28 -11.62
CA ARG A 117 12.55 2.69 -11.30
C ARG A 117 11.81 3.61 -12.27
N ALA A 118 11.76 4.90 -11.99
CA ALA A 118 11.36 5.90 -12.99
C ALA A 118 12.35 5.85 -14.16
N GLN A 119 11.89 5.42 -15.35
CA GLN A 119 12.76 5.01 -16.46
C GLN A 119 13.28 6.15 -17.29
N MET A 120 12.55 7.26 -17.38
CA MET A 120 12.89 8.34 -18.28
C MET A 120 12.51 9.72 -17.74
N ILE A 121 13.15 10.74 -18.32
CA ILE A 121 12.74 12.14 -18.28
C ILE A 121 12.62 12.67 -19.71
N ARG A 122 11.84 13.75 -19.88
CA ARG A 122 11.75 14.52 -21.12
C ARG A 122 12.27 15.94 -20.87
N VAL A 123 13.17 16.40 -21.74
CA VAL A 123 13.72 17.76 -21.74
C VAL A 123 13.51 18.33 -23.13
N GLY A 124 12.62 19.33 -23.26
CA GLY A 124 12.13 19.74 -24.58
C GLY A 124 11.49 18.58 -25.32
N ASP A 125 11.94 18.32 -26.54
CA ASP A 125 11.47 17.20 -27.39
C ASP A 125 12.29 15.93 -27.20
N GLN A 126 13.35 15.96 -26.38
CA GLN A 126 14.27 14.84 -26.21
C GLN A 126 13.95 14.01 -24.97
N SER A 127 14.13 12.69 -25.11
CA SER A 127 13.88 11.72 -24.02
C SER A 127 15.18 11.06 -23.58
N PHE A 128 15.44 11.07 -22.28
CA PHE A 128 16.61 10.49 -21.64
C PHE A 128 16.19 9.35 -20.73
N TYR A 129 16.92 8.24 -20.76
CA TYR A 129 16.57 7.01 -20.04
C TYR A 129 17.69 6.63 -19.06
N ILE A 130 17.33 6.01 -17.94
CA ILE A 130 18.34 5.43 -17.06
C ILE A 130 19.13 4.34 -17.79
N TYR A 131 20.40 4.19 -17.39
CA TYR A 131 21.35 3.25 -18.00
C TYR A 131 21.59 3.45 -19.52
N GLU A 132 21.29 4.62 -20.04
CA GLU A 132 21.73 5.04 -21.37
C GLU A 132 22.75 6.18 -21.26
N PRO A 133 23.86 6.16 -22.02
CA PRO A 133 24.74 7.32 -22.14
C PRO A 133 23.98 8.56 -22.57
N ALA A 134 24.25 9.69 -21.94
CA ALA A 134 23.70 10.98 -22.31
C ALA A 134 24.77 12.05 -22.27
N GLN A 135 24.81 12.95 -23.25
CA GLN A 135 25.70 14.09 -23.26
C GLN A 135 25.06 15.26 -22.54
N ILE A 136 25.82 15.92 -21.68
CA ILE A 136 25.39 17.10 -20.95
C ILE A 136 26.03 18.38 -21.52
N ILE A 137 25.60 19.56 -21.05
CA ILE A 137 25.97 20.88 -21.62
C ILE A 137 27.49 21.08 -21.64
N ASP A 138 28.23 20.61 -20.66
CA ASP A 138 29.70 20.68 -20.58
C ASP A 138 30.40 19.71 -21.56
N ARG A 139 29.65 19.04 -22.44
CA ARG A 139 30.04 18.01 -23.41
C ARG A 139 30.51 16.69 -22.81
N ASN A 140 30.51 16.52 -21.51
CA ASN A 140 30.77 15.23 -20.90
C ASN A 140 29.64 14.24 -21.21
N VAL A 141 29.98 12.94 -21.29
CA VAL A 141 29.01 11.87 -21.43
C VAL A 141 28.89 11.15 -20.10
N VAL A 142 27.66 11.09 -19.59
CA VAL A 142 27.31 10.49 -18.30
C VAL A 142 26.25 9.43 -18.47
N VAL A 143 26.06 8.57 -17.44
CA VAL A 143 24.97 7.58 -17.44
C VAL A 143 24.06 7.87 -16.24
N PRO A 144 22.79 8.27 -16.47
CA PRO A 144 21.82 8.45 -15.39
C PRO A 144 21.38 7.09 -14.86
N LEU A 145 21.32 6.95 -13.52
CA LEU A 145 20.86 5.75 -12.83
C LEU A 145 19.54 5.95 -12.09
N TYR A 146 19.22 7.21 -11.72
CA TYR A 146 17.99 7.58 -11.05
C TYR A 146 17.50 8.95 -11.53
N PHE A 147 16.18 9.09 -11.67
CA PHE A 147 15.52 10.37 -11.89
C PHE A 147 14.65 10.70 -10.67
N TYR A 148 14.69 11.94 -10.20
CA TYR A 148 13.99 12.36 -9.00
C TYR A 148 13.73 13.87 -8.97
N ASN A 149 12.78 14.31 -8.16
CA ASN A 149 12.50 15.70 -7.88
C ASN A 149 13.32 16.20 -6.68
N LYS A 150 13.77 17.45 -6.74
CA LYS A 150 14.40 18.15 -5.62
C LYS A 150 14.09 19.65 -5.75
N GLY A 151 13.43 20.24 -4.76
CA GLY A 151 13.05 21.65 -4.77
C GLY A 151 12.20 22.04 -5.99
N ASN A 152 11.20 21.24 -6.35
CA ASN A 152 10.32 21.43 -7.50
C ASN A 152 11.01 21.37 -8.89
N LYS A 153 12.27 20.96 -8.95
CA LYS A 153 13.02 20.71 -10.19
C LYS A 153 13.31 19.24 -10.36
N LEU A 154 13.39 18.80 -11.61
CA LEU A 154 13.74 17.44 -11.98
C LEU A 154 15.25 17.28 -12.07
N TRP A 155 15.79 16.25 -11.45
CA TRP A 155 17.21 15.94 -11.35
C TRP A 155 17.49 14.50 -11.77
N ALA A 156 18.74 14.24 -12.08
CA ALA A 156 19.28 12.90 -12.27
C ALA A 156 20.47 12.63 -11.36
N LYS A 157 20.55 11.44 -10.83
CA LYS A 157 21.76 10.88 -10.22
C LYS A 157 22.51 10.16 -11.34
N VAL A 158 23.72 10.64 -11.67
CA VAL A 158 24.51 10.14 -12.79
C VAL A 158 25.87 9.60 -12.33
N CYS A 159 26.41 8.64 -13.05
CA CYS A 159 27.79 8.18 -12.91
C CYS A 159 28.61 8.50 -14.18
N LYS A 160 29.94 8.47 -14.01
CA LYS A 160 30.88 8.65 -15.11
C LYS A 160 30.84 7.44 -16.06
N LEU A 161 30.79 7.69 -17.34
CA LEU A 161 31.00 6.69 -18.38
C LEU A 161 32.49 6.49 -18.62
N ASN A 162 32.98 5.26 -18.59
CA ASN A 162 34.31 4.90 -19.03
C ASN A 162 34.22 4.36 -20.46
N VAL A 163 35.13 4.80 -21.35
CA VAL A 163 35.16 4.42 -22.74
C VAL A 163 36.54 3.84 -23.03
N LEU A 164 36.59 2.57 -23.44
CA LEU A 164 37.79 1.88 -23.89
C LEU A 164 37.75 1.70 -25.41
N VAL A 165 38.72 2.28 -26.11
CA VAL A 165 38.83 2.10 -27.57
C VAL A 165 39.57 0.79 -27.81
N LEU A 166 38.95 -0.10 -28.57
CA LEU A 166 39.49 -1.40 -28.93
C LEU A 166 40.36 -1.30 -30.24
N PRO A 167 41.27 -2.24 -30.45
CA PRO A 167 42.07 -2.29 -31.70
C PRO A 167 41.22 -2.34 -33.00
N SER A 168 40.00 -2.87 -32.90
CA SER A 168 39.01 -2.93 -33.99
C SER A 168 38.32 -1.59 -34.30
N SER A 169 38.75 -0.48 -33.70
CA SER A 169 38.07 0.83 -33.74
C SER A 169 36.63 0.83 -33.21
N LEU A 170 36.24 -0.22 -32.50
CA LEU A 170 35.03 -0.26 -31.67
C LEU A 170 35.33 0.30 -30.30
N VAL A 171 34.28 0.67 -29.57
CA VAL A 171 34.40 1.13 -28.18
C VAL A 171 33.64 0.22 -27.24
N GLU A 172 34.21 -0.02 -26.08
CA GLU A 172 33.55 -0.67 -24.95
C GLU A 172 33.17 0.38 -23.92
N LEU A 173 31.89 0.37 -23.58
CA LEU A 173 31.31 1.31 -22.59
C LEU A 173 31.17 0.62 -21.26
N SER A 174 31.68 1.23 -20.20
CA SER A 174 31.53 0.66 -18.85
C SER A 174 31.23 1.71 -17.80
N ILE A 175 30.55 1.26 -16.74
CA ILE A 175 30.30 2.01 -15.51
C ILE A 175 30.74 1.18 -14.32
N SER A 176 31.06 1.82 -13.20
CA SER A 176 31.28 1.15 -11.92
C SER A 176 30.00 0.48 -11.47
N GLY A 177 30.07 -0.79 -11.06
CA GLY A 177 28.93 -1.52 -10.51
C GLY A 177 28.71 -1.22 -9.02
N ASP A 178 27.60 -1.75 -8.48
CA ASP A 178 27.16 -1.58 -7.08
C ASP A 178 26.96 -0.12 -6.65
N LEU A 179 26.74 0.78 -7.62
CA LEU A 179 26.39 2.17 -7.34
C LEU A 179 24.96 2.28 -6.80
N ASN A 180 24.84 2.86 -5.61
CA ASN A 180 23.56 3.23 -5.03
C ASN A 180 23.38 4.76 -5.06
N PHE A 181 22.20 5.22 -4.72
CA PHE A 181 21.84 6.64 -4.77
C PHE A 181 22.76 7.55 -3.95
N TYR A 182 23.35 7.03 -2.87
CA TYR A 182 24.22 7.76 -1.93
C TYR A 182 25.72 7.54 -2.15
N SER A 183 26.10 6.79 -3.21
CA SER A 183 27.50 6.56 -3.52
C SER A 183 28.23 7.86 -3.86
N SER A 184 29.43 8.08 -3.30
CA SER A 184 30.24 9.29 -3.52
C SER A 184 30.62 9.52 -4.97
N ASN A 185 30.70 8.46 -5.76
CA ASN A 185 31.01 8.51 -7.21
C ASN A 185 29.81 8.93 -8.07
N MET A 186 28.66 9.19 -7.46
CA MET A 186 27.46 9.67 -8.15
C MET A 186 27.36 11.19 -8.06
N LYS A 187 26.97 11.85 -9.16
CA LYS A 187 26.75 13.30 -9.21
C LYS A 187 25.28 13.61 -9.42
N ASP A 188 24.84 14.74 -8.87
CA ASP A 188 23.52 15.32 -9.11
C ASP A 188 23.61 16.27 -10.29
N ILE A 189 22.77 16.10 -11.31
CA ILE A 189 22.67 16.95 -12.50
C ILE A 189 21.21 17.35 -12.68
N MET A 190 20.95 18.62 -13.00
CA MET A 190 19.59 19.07 -13.32
C MET A 190 19.15 18.49 -14.68
N ALA A 191 17.89 18.17 -14.82
CA ALA A 191 17.34 17.66 -16.06
C ALA A 191 17.62 18.58 -17.26
N GLU A 192 17.58 19.90 -17.03
CA GLU A 192 17.85 20.93 -18.04
C GLU A 192 19.28 20.91 -18.60
N GLU A 193 20.22 20.23 -17.93
CA GLU A 193 21.61 20.10 -18.37
C GLU A 193 21.83 18.99 -19.40
N PHE A 194 20.84 18.11 -19.63
CA PHE A 194 20.93 17.07 -20.64
C PHE A 194 20.78 17.67 -22.04
N LEU A 195 21.74 17.37 -22.93
CA LEU A 195 21.85 17.97 -24.27
C LEU A 195 21.54 16.97 -25.39
N LYS A 196 22.19 15.79 -25.39
CA LYS A 196 21.97 14.76 -26.43
C LYS A 196 21.69 13.40 -25.82
N PRO A 197 20.60 12.73 -26.22
CA PRO A 197 20.31 11.35 -25.82
C PRO A 197 21.26 10.37 -26.56
N TYR A 198 21.31 9.13 -26.06
CA TYR A 198 22.21 8.06 -26.53
C TYR A 198 22.32 7.96 -28.03
N HIS A 199 21.22 8.04 -28.78
CA HIS A 199 21.21 7.84 -30.24
C HIS A 199 21.73 9.03 -31.04
N GLU A 200 21.93 10.20 -30.42
CA GLU A 200 22.46 11.42 -31.04
C GLU A 200 23.93 11.70 -30.68
N ILE A 201 24.49 10.93 -29.75
CA ILE A 201 25.90 11.11 -29.37
C ILE A 201 26.79 10.64 -30.49
N THR A 202 27.72 11.50 -30.88
CA THR A 202 28.78 11.21 -31.86
C THR A 202 30.13 11.15 -31.17
N PHE A 203 30.99 10.22 -31.60
CA PHE A 203 32.38 10.15 -31.17
C PHE A 203 33.23 11.25 -31.86
N ASN A 204 34.47 11.44 -31.43
CA ASN A 204 35.34 12.52 -31.94
C ASN A 204 35.60 12.45 -33.45
N ASP A 205 35.49 11.28 -34.06
CA ASP A 205 35.63 11.05 -35.47
C ASP A 205 34.32 11.20 -36.30
N GLY A 206 33.24 11.68 -35.62
CA GLY A 206 31.93 11.89 -36.24
C GLY A 206 31.03 10.65 -36.29
N ARG A 207 31.51 9.46 -35.94
CA ARG A 207 30.68 8.25 -35.92
C ARG A 207 29.69 8.25 -34.80
N PRO A 208 28.44 7.81 -35.01
CA PRO A 208 27.46 7.66 -33.95
C PRO A 208 27.92 6.64 -32.88
N LEU A 209 27.83 6.99 -31.58
CA LEU A 209 28.23 6.12 -30.49
C LEU A 209 27.57 4.75 -30.59
N LYS A 210 26.28 4.69 -30.92
CA LYS A 210 25.49 3.46 -31.06
C LYS A 210 26.03 2.49 -32.10
N SER A 211 26.73 3.00 -33.13
CA SER A 211 27.28 2.15 -34.21
C SER A 211 28.61 1.51 -33.86
N ILE A 212 29.33 2.04 -32.85
CA ILE A 212 30.67 1.60 -32.47
C ILE A 212 30.74 0.90 -31.11
N CYS A 213 29.67 0.95 -30.28
CA CYS A 213 29.66 0.39 -28.93
C CYS A 213 28.93 -0.97 -28.82
N ARG A 214 28.61 -1.67 -29.89
CA ARG A 214 27.90 -2.96 -29.92
C ARG A 214 26.52 -2.94 -29.22
N ASN A 215 26.00 -1.77 -28.88
CA ASN A 215 24.78 -1.59 -28.05
C ASN A 215 24.85 -2.30 -26.67
N GLU A 216 26.01 -2.26 -26.05
CA GLU A 216 26.26 -2.86 -24.74
C GLU A 216 26.90 -1.84 -23.80
N LEU A 217 26.49 -1.88 -22.54
CA LEU A 217 27.08 -1.16 -21.42
C LEU A 217 27.46 -2.18 -20.36
N TYR A 218 28.71 -2.19 -19.94
CA TYR A 218 29.24 -3.12 -18.96
C TYR A 218 29.16 -2.48 -17.56
N GLU A 219 28.44 -3.10 -16.64
CA GLU A 219 28.45 -2.77 -15.23
C GLU A 219 29.46 -3.65 -14.52
N ILE A 220 30.58 -3.07 -14.06
CA ILE A 220 31.74 -3.80 -13.58
C ILE A 220 31.85 -3.67 -12.06
N THR A 221 31.80 -4.79 -11.36
CA THR A 221 32.16 -4.92 -9.93
C THR A 221 33.42 -5.77 -9.80
N PRO A 222 34.07 -5.79 -8.62
CA PRO A 222 35.20 -6.70 -8.39
C PRO A 222 34.86 -8.19 -8.57
N GLU A 223 33.58 -8.55 -8.37
CA GLU A 223 33.10 -9.94 -8.34
C GLU A 223 32.44 -10.39 -9.63
N ARG A 224 31.88 -9.47 -10.41
CA ARG A 224 31.14 -9.80 -11.63
C ARG A 224 31.09 -8.64 -12.64
N THR A 225 30.89 -8.99 -13.89
CA THR A 225 30.53 -8.04 -14.96
C THR A 225 29.12 -8.37 -15.45
N GLU A 226 28.23 -7.41 -15.42
CA GLU A 226 26.89 -7.53 -15.96
C GLU A 226 26.77 -6.73 -17.27
N ILE A 227 26.20 -7.34 -18.31
CA ILE A 227 25.99 -6.68 -19.61
C ILE A 227 24.58 -6.10 -19.64
N ILE A 228 24.50 -4.80 -19.85
CA ILE A 228 23.27 -4.05 -20.01
C ILE A 228 23.10 -3.74 -21.50
N LYS A 229 22.02 -4.20 -22.10
CA LYS A 229 21.72 -3.93 -23.50
C LYS A 229 21.24 -2.50 -23.70
N LEU A 230 21.75 -1.85 -24.75
CA LEU A 230 21.34 -0.53 -25.21
C LEU A 230 20.55 -0.66 -26.54
N PRO A 231 19.56 0.22 -26.78
CA PRO A 231 19.03 1.20 -25.85
C PRO A 231 18.22 0.55 -24.71
N ASN A 232 17.89 1.33 -23.67
CA ASN A 232 17.03 0.87 -22.58
C ASN A 232 15.73 0.25 -23.16
N PRO A 233 15.34 -0.97 -22.73
CA PRO A 233 14.16 -1.65 -23.27
C PRO A 233 12.86 -0.83 -23.19
N TRP A 234 12.74 0.05 -22.21
CA TRP A 234 11.57 0.93 -22.06
C TRP A 234 11.48 1.99 -23.16
N ARG A 235 12.59 2.40 -23.78
CA ARG A 235 12.58 3.30 -24.95
C ARG A 235 11.79 2.69 -26.11
N LEU A 236 12.00 1.41 -26.38
CA LEU A 236 11.29 0.69 -27.44
C LEU A 236 9.79 0.50 -27.07
N LYS A 237 9.53 0.12 -25.82
CA LYS A 237 8.16 -0.04 -25.34
C LYS A 237 7.36 1.26 -25.35
N ALA A 238 7.98 2.38 -25.01
CA ALA A 238 7.33 3.69 -24.94
C ALA A 238 6.97 4.27 -26.33
N GLN A 239 7.64 3.83 -27.41
CA GLN A 239 7.38 4.32 -28.77
C GLN A 239 7.38 5.85 -28.87
N GLY A 240 8.35 6.51 -28.21
CA GLY A 240 8.48 7.97 -28.16
C GLY A 240 7.55 8.67 -27.14
N ARG A 241 6.67 7.94 -26.47
CA ARG A 241 5.77 8.52 -25.45
C ARG A 241 6.44 8.66 -24.11
N MET A 242 5.92 9.56 -23.28
CA MET A 242 6.33 9.70 -21.87
C MET A 242 5.98 8.44 -21.07
N ILE A 243 6.87 8.04 -20.14
CA ILE A 243 6.60 6.95 -19.19
C ILE A 243 6.17 7.54 -17.84
N ARG A 244 5.00 7.15 -17.36
CA ARG A 244 4.50 7.48 -16.03
C ARG A 244 4.79 6.34 -15.05
N HIS A 245 5.67 6.59 -14.11
CA HIS A 245 5.96 5.66 -13.02
C HIS A 245 4.92 5.81 -11.91
N VAL A 246 4.15 4.77 -11.62
CA VAL A 246 2.98 4.82 -10.73
C VAL A 246 3.10 3.81 -9.59
N PRO A 247 3.68 4.18 -8.45
CA PRO A 247 3.70 3.33 -7.27
C PRO A 247 2.34 3.19 -6.62
N LEU A 248 2.04 1.95 -6.19
CA LEU A 248 0.75 1.52 -5.64
C LEU A 248 0.92 1.01 -4.22
N SER A 249 0.01 1.40 -3.33
CA SER A 249 -0.20 0.75 -2.03
C SER A 249 -1.40 -0.18 -2.14
N ILE A 250 -1.22 -1.44 -1.76
CA ILE A 250 -2.29 -2.46 -1.71
C ILE A 250 -2.69 -2.67 -0.27
N TYR A 251 -3.98 -2.83 -0.02
CA TYR A 251 -4.53 -3.19 1.27
C TYR A 251 -5.44 -4.40 1.12
N SER A 252 -5.36 -5.32 2.09
CA SER A 252 -6.31 -6.43 2.20
C SER A 252 -6.73 -6.63 3.65
N ASP A 253 -8.00 -6.96 3.81
CA ASP A 253 -8.58 -7.29 5.12
C ASP A 253 -9.87 -8.06 4.95
N ASP A 254 -10.39 -8.59 6.07
CA ASP A 254 -11.69 -9.21 6.11
C ASP A 254 -12.78 -8.27 6.64
N THR A 255 -13.97 -8.38 6.08
CA THR A 255 -15.14 -7.68 6.59
C THR A 255 -16.35 -8.61 6.63
N SER A 256 -17.23 -8.44 7.62
CA SER A 256 -18.51 -9.12 7.61
C SER A 256 -19.44 -8.51 6.58
N GLY A 257 -20.02 -9.33 5.72
CA GLY A 257 -21.04 -8.95 4.74
C GLY A 257 -22.46 -8.82 5.32
N ASN A 258 -22.64 -8.88 6.64
CA ASN A 258 -23.94 -8.83 7.31
C ASN A 258 -24.01 -7.67 8.33
N LEU A 259 -25.24 -7.25 8.65
CA LEU A 259 -25.51 -6.25 9.68
C LEU A 259 -25.04 -6.70 11.08
N SER A 260 -25.24 -7.96 11.42
CA SER A 260 -24.83 -8.56 12.69
C SER A 260 -23.33 -8.65 12.90
N LYS A 261 -22.53 -8.48 11.83
CA LYS A 261 -21.07 -8.65 11.81
C LYS A 261 -20.57 -10.07 12.18
N GLN A 262 -21.45 -11.07 12.24
CA GLN A 262 -21.12 -12.43 12.69
C GLN A 262 -20.93 -13.44 11.56
N TRP A 263 -21.51 -13.20 10.38
CA TRP A 263 -21.56 -14.16 9.26
C TRP A 263 -21.14 -13.53 7.94
N ASN A 264 -20.87 -14.39 6.94
CA ASN A 264 -20.55 -13.99 5.58
C ASN A 264 -19.30 -13.12 5.51
N LYS A 265 -18.17 -13.68 5.92
CA LYS A 265 -16.87 -13.04 5.86
C LYS A 265 -16.46 -12.80 4.40
N HIS A 266 -16.14 -11.58 4.06
CA HIS A 266 -15.56 -11.19 2.78
C HIS A 266 -14.11 -10.77 2.98
N ILE A 267 -13.20 -11.38 2.22
CA ILE A 267 -11.84 -10.85 2.06
C ILE A 267 -11.88 -9.89 0.89
N SER A 268 -11.32 -8.70 1.05
CA SER A 268 -11.32 -7.68 0.03
C SER A 268 -9.93 -7.12 -0.22
N ILE A 269 -9.64 -6.76 -1.47
CA ILE A 269 -8.39 -6.11 -1.88
C ILE A 269 -8.73 -4.73 -2.43
N PHE A 270 -8.05 -3.72 -1.90
CA PHE A 270 -8.10 -2.34 -2.36
C PHE A 270 -6.72 -1.86 -2.77
N MET A 271 -6.66 -0.81 -3.57
CA MET A 271 -5.42 -0.12 -3.87
C MET A 271 -5.58 1.39 -3.78
N SER A 272 -4.47 2.10 -3.61
CA SER A 272 -4.39 3.55 -3.71
C SER A 272 -3.09 3.96 -4.39
N LEU A 273 -3.10 5.14 -5.03
CA LEU A 273 -1.95 5.71 -5.72
C LEU A 273 -1.03 6.38 -4.70
N ALA A 274 0.21 5.91 -4.60
CA ALA A 274 1.18 6.46 -3.65
C ALA A 274 1.69 7.86 -4.05
N GLY A 275 1.56 8.24 -5.31
CA GLY A 275 1.91 9.58 -5.80
C GLY A 275 0.94 10.69 -5.39
N LEU A 276 -0.20 10.36 -4.75
CA LEU A 276 -1.13 11.37 -4.25
C LEU A 276 -0.69 11.90 -2.89
N PRO A 277 -0.77 13.23 -2.66
CA PRO A 277 -0.51 13.80 -1.34
C PRO A 277 -1.56 13.34 -0.32
N PRO A 278 -1.24 13.28 1.00
CA PRO A 278 -2.10 12.66 2.02
C PRO A 278 -3.53 13.23 2.09
N HIS A 279 -3.69 14.54 1.97
CA HIS A 279 -5.01 15.18 2.02
C HIS A 279 -5.93 14.78 0.85
N ILE A 280 -5.36 14.30 -0.25
CA ILE A 280 -6.07 13.72 -1.39
C ILE A 280 -6.21 12.22 -1.24
N SER A 281 -5.10 11.51 -0.98
CA SER A 281 -5.09 10.03 -0.92
C SER A 281 -5.93 9.46 0.22
N ASN A 282 -6.15 10.22 1.30
CA ASN A 282 -6.96 9.78 2.44
C ASN A 282 -8.47 9.90 2.23
N GLN A 283 -8.91 10.47 1.12
CA GLN A 283 -10.34 10.55 0.79
C GLN A 283 -10.83 9.21 0.23
N GLU A 284 -12.05 8.83 0.57
CA GLU A 284 -12.68 7.60 0.05
C GLU A 284 -12.74 7.60 -1.48
N TYR A 285 -12.89 8.76 -2.09
CA TYR A 285 -12.85 8.98 -3.53
C TYR A 285 -11.62 8.35 -4.20
N ASN A 286 -10.47 8.28 -3.51
CA ASN A 286 -9.19 7.79 -4.02
C ASN A 286 -8.83 6.38 -3.52
N THR A 287 -9.81 5.65 -2.96
CA THR A 287 -9.68 4.24 -2.62
C THR A 287 -10.28 3.39 -3.72
N LEU A 288 -9.48 2.57 -4.37
CA LEU A 288 -9.86 1.79 -5.55
C LEU A 288 -10.12 0.34 -5.15
N PHE A 289 -11.31 -0.17 -5.45
CA PHE A 289 -11.67 -1.56 -5.22
C PHE A 289 -11.09 -2.45 -6.32
N VAL A 290 -10.39 -3.52 -5.92
CA VAL A 290 -9.77 -4.46 -6.84
C VAL A 290 -10.48 -5.81 -6.85
N ALA A 291 -10.73 -6.40 -5.67
CA ALA A 291 -11.33 -7.73 -5.60
C ALA A 291 -12.04 -7.96 -4.27
N THR A 292 -12.99 -8.90 -4.24
CA THR A 292 -13.55 -9.46 -3.01
C THR A 292 -13.99 -10.90 -3.20
N SER A 293 -13.90 -11.69 -2.13
CA SER A 293 -14.46 -13.04 -2.10
C SER A 293 -14.96 -13.40 -0.70
N ASN A 294 -16.07 -14.12 -0.65
CA ASN A 294 -16.58 -14.76 0.57
C ASN A 294 -16.24 -16.24 0.64
N ILE A 295 -15.51 -16.77 -0.34
CA ILE A 295 -15.16 -18.19 -0.46
C ILE A 295 -13.62 -18.34 -0.55
N ALA A 296 -12.97 -17.64 -1.49
CA ALA A 296 -11.52 -17.71 -1.68
C ALA A 296 -10.76 -17.01 -0.52
N THR A 297 -9.62 -17.57 -0.14
CA THR A 297 -8.69 -16.99 0.83
C THR A 297 -7.97 -15.76 0.28
N ALA A 298 -7.23 -15.03 1.14
CA ALA A 298 -6.50 -13.84 0.73
C ALA A 298 -5.44 -14.15 -0.34
N LEU A 299 -4.70 -15.24 -0.21
CA LEU A 299 -3.68 -15.64 -1.18
C LEU A 299 -4.27 -16.13 -2.50
N GLU A 300 -5.39 -16.85 -2.47
CA GLU A 300 -6.09 -17.21 -3.69
C GLU A 300 -6.55 -15.96 -4.46
N LEU A 301 -7.17 -15.01 -3.74
CA LEU A 301 -7.69 -13.76 -4.32
C LEU A 301 -6.57 -12.86 -4.82
N ALA A 302 -5.39 -12.90 -4.18
CA ALA A 302 -4.21 -12.13 -4.58
C ALA A 302 -3.54 -12.68 -5.85
N ALA A 303 -3.66 -13.97 -6.17
CA ALA A 303 -2.97 -14.57 -7.31
C ALA A 303 -3.22 -13.85 -8.65
N PRO A 304 -4.47 -13.63 -9.11
CA PRO A 304 -4.73 -12.90 -10.34
C PRO A 304 -4.32 -11.42 -10.26
N VAL A 305 -4.33 -10.81 -9.07
CA VAL A 305 -3.89 -9.42 -8.85
C VAL A 305 -2.38 -9.30 -9.03
N VAL A 306 -1.60 -10.22 -8.47
CA VAL A 306 -0.14 -10.28 -8.62
C VAL A 306 0.25 -10.57 -10.08
N GLU A 307 -0.46 -11.48 -10.74
CA GLU A 307 -0.22 -11.80 -12.15
C GLU A 307 -0.43 -10.56 -13.04
N GLU A 308 -1.56 -9.84 -12.89
CA GLU A 308 -1.82 -8.59 -13.62
C GLU A 308 -0.75 -7.53 -13.32
N LEU A 309 -0.38 -7.32 -12.06
CA LEU A 309 0.67 -6.37 -11.67
C LEU A 309 2.02 -6.71 -12.29
N ASN A 310 2.42 -7.98 -12.32
CA ASN A 310 3.68 -8.42 -12.94
C ASN A 310 3.69 -8.19 -14.45
N ILE A 311 2.58 -8.44 -15.13
CA ILE A 311 2.43 -8.15 -16.56
C ILE A 311 2.57 -6.64 -16.79
N LEU A 312 1.82 -5.83 -16.04
CA LEU A 312 1.80 -4.38 -16.20
C LEU A 312 3.14 -3.74 -15.84
N SER A 313 3.85 -4.21 -14.81
CA SER A 313 5.16 -3.71 -14.42
C SER A 313 6.28 -4.13 -15.38
N THR A 314 6.05 -5.16 -16.22
CA THR A 314 7.01 -5.63 -17.22
C THR A 314 6.80 -4.99 -18.58
N SER A 315 5.54 -4.87 -19.02
CA SER A 315 5.20 -4.44 -20.38
C SER A 315 4.72 -2.99 -20.45
N GLY A 316 4.22 -2.45 -19.35
CA GLY A 316 3.47 -1.20 -19.33
C GLY A 316 2.14 -1.31 -20.08
N PHE A 317 1.43 -0.22 -20.15
CA PHE A 317 0.23 -0.07 -21.00
C PHE A 317 0.02 1.40 -21.37
N PHE A 318 -0.56 1.64 -22.52
CA PHE A 318 -0.83 3.00 -23.00
C PHE A 318 -2.18 3.51 -22.46
N THR A 319 -2.18 4.81 -22.09
CA THR A 319 -3.39 5.54 -21.72
C THR A 319 -3.20 7.03 -21.86
N PHE A 320 -4.32 7.75 -21.99
CA PHE A 320 -4.32 9.21 -21.97
C PHE A 320 -4.02 9.74 -20.56
N ASP A 321 -3.07 10.66 -20.45
CA ASP A 321 -2.73 11.40 -19.23
C ASP A 321 -3.35 12.81 -19.30
N HIS A 322 -4.31 13.08 -18.41
CA HIS A 322 -4.96 14.39 -18.38
C HIS A 322 -4.01 15.54 -18.02
N SER A 323 -2.97 15.29 -17.24
CA SER A 323 -2.02 16.34 -16.84
C SER A 323 -1.10 16.80 -17.98
N LEU A 324 -0.77 15.90 -18.90
CA LEU A 324 0.05 16.19 -20.09
C LEU A 324 -0.79 16.43 -21.35
N GLN A 325 -2.06 16.04 -21.37
CA GLN A 325 -2.96 16.05 -22.56
C GLN A 325 -2.40 15.20 -23.72
N GLU A 326 -1.71 14.11 -23.40
CA GLU A 326 -1.12 13.17 -24.37
C GLU A 326 -1.24 11.71 -23.90
N ASP A 327 -1.05 10.78 -24.84
CA ASP A 327 -0.94 9.35 -24.52
C ASP A 327 0.43 9.04 -23.92
N VAL A 328 0.43 8.33 -22.79
CA VAL A 328 1.62 7.92 -22.05
C VAL A 328 1.70 6.41 -21.90
N LEU A 329 2.90 5.89 -21.67
CA LEU A 329 3.10 4.52 -21.19
C LEU A 329 3.13 4.52 -19.65
N VAL A 330 2.31 3.69 -19.04
CA VAL A 330 2.24 3.58 -17.57
C VAL A 330 3.03 2.39 -17.10
N LEU A 331 3.90 2.62 -16.10
CA LEU A 331 4.67 1.61 -15.37
C LEU A 331 4.17 1.56 -13.93
N PRO A 332 3.18 0.70 -13.60
CA PRO A 332 2.76 0.52 -12.22
C PRO A 332 3.72 -0.38 -11.46
N VAL A 333 4.02 -0.02 -10.22
CA VAL A 333 4.90 -0.79 -9.33
C VAL A 333 4.32 -0.85 -7.92
N ILE A 334 4.62 -1.93 -7.18
CA ILE A 334 4.14 -2.05 -5.80
C ILE A 334 5.06 -1.29 -4.83
N LEU A 335 4.50 -0.38 -4.03
CA LEU A 335 5.25 0.31 -2.99
C LEU A 335 5.18 -0.45 -1.67
N MET A 336 3.98 -0.79 -1.20
CA MET A 336 3.77 -1.48 0.07
C MET A 336 2.47 -2.28 0.06
N PHE A 337 2.40 -3.25 0.96
CA PHE A 337 1.18 -3.97 1.30
C PHE A 337 0.75 -3.64 2.73
N LEU A 338 -0.50 -3.27 2.90
CA LEU A 338 -1.12 -2.88 4.16
C LEU A 338 -2.16 -3.92 4.59
N GLY A 339 -2.30 -4.11 5.88
CA GLY A 339 -3.27 -5.03 6.47
C GLY A 339 -3.09 -5.12 7.98
N ASP A 340 -3.94 -5.88 8.64
CA ASP A 340 -3.78 -6.19 10.04
C ASP A 340 -2.67 -7.24 10.29
N SER A 341 -2.37 -7.53 11.55
CA SER A 341 -1.28 -8.47 11.88
C SER A 341 -1.53 -9.90 11.40
N PRO A 342 -2.73 -10.49 11.46
CA PRO A 342 -3.07 -11.76 10.83
C PRO A 342 -2.88 -11.76 9.31
N MET A 343 -3.40 -10.76 8.62
CA MET A 343 -3.24 -10.60 7.17
C MET A 343 -1.77 -10.49 6.77
N HIS A 344 -1.00 -9.66 7.47
CA HIS A 344 0.44 -9.55 7.24
C HIS A 344 1.17 -10.89 7.46
N ALA A 345 0.77 -11.70 8.46
CA ALA A 345 1.37 -13.03 8.67
C ALA A 345 1.05 -13.98 7.50
N GLU A 346 -0.16 -13.94 6.95
CA GLU A 346 -0.55 -14.72 5.77
C GLU A 346 0.23 -14.31 4.53
N ILE A 347 0.28 -13.01 4.22
CA ILE A 347 1.01 -12.46 3.06
C ILE A 347 2.52 -12.72 3.14
N THR A 348 3.10 -12.69 4.34
CA THR A 348 4.53 -12.96 4.55
C THR A 348 4.84 -14.44 4.77
N SER A 349 3.86 -15.32 4.69
CA SER A 349 3.98 -16.76 4.97
C SER A 349 4.66 -17.05 6.32
N THR A 350 4.38 -16.22 7.33
CA THR A 350 4.88 -16.43 8.69
C THR A 350 3.80 -17.06 9.57
N LEU A 351 4.21 -17.57 10.73
CA LEU A 351 3.27 -18.16 11.67
C LEU A 351 2.36 -17.09 12.29
N HIS A 352 1.12 -17.47 12.56
CA HIS A 352 0.17 -16.57 13.22
C HIS A 352 0.73 -16.07 14.55
N PRO A 353 0.82 -14.75 14.79
CA PRO A 353 1.62 -14.18 15.88
C PRO A 353 1.15 -14.59 17.28
N ASN A 354 -0.17 -14.73 17.51
CA ASN A 354 -0.74 -14.95 18.85
C ASN A 354 -0.47 -16.35 19.43
N VAL A 355 -0.24 -17.35 18.59
CA VAL A 355 -0.07 -18.76 19.00
C VAL A 355 1.32 -19.31 18.75
N SER A 356 2.16 -18.57 18.07
CA SER A 356 3.46 -19.01 17.61
C SER A 356 4.56 -18.88 18.67
N LEU A 357 5.55 -19.77 18.57
CA LEU A 357 6.84 -19.63 19.25
C LEU A 357 7.79 -18.69 18.47
N GLN A 358 7.45 -18.32 17.23
CA GLN A 358 8.13 -17.32 16.41
C GLN A 358 7.11 -16.25 15.98
N PRO A 359 6.77 -15.32 16.87
CA PRO A 359 5.63 -14.44 16.69
C PRO A 359 5.88 -13.25 15.76
N CYS A 360 7.13 -12.98 15.37
CA CYS A 360 7.49 -11.83 14.55
C CYS A 360 7.60 -12.18 13.07
N ARG A 361 6.91 -11.39 12.22
CA ARG A 361 7.05 -11.53 10.76
C ARG A 361 8.29 -10.84 10.19
N ILE A 362 8.92 -9.93 10.95
CA ILE A 362 10.06 -9.13 10.48
C ILE A 362 11.40 -9.70 10.94
N CYS A 363 11.47 -10.23 12.17
CA CYS A 363 12.70 -10.81 12.70
C CYS A 363 12.52 -12.27 13.15
N LYS A 364 13.65 -12.92 13.45
CA LYS A 364 13.72 -14.33 13.86
C LYS A 364 13.59 -14.51 15.39
N LEU A 365 12.80 -13.66 16.10
CA LEU A 365 12.50 -13.88 17.52
C LEU A 365 11.87 -15.24 17.69
N LYS A 366 12.49 -16.11 18.53
CA LYS A 366 12.09 -17.51 18.72
C LYS A 366 12.17 -17.91 20.17
N ALA A 367 11.14 -18.61 20.66
CA ALA A 367 11.15 -19.40 21.89
C ALA A 367 11.25 -20.88 21.55
N LYS A 368 11.96 -21.69 22.35
CA LYS A 368 12.02 -23.14 22.17
C LYS A 368 10.70 -23.82 22.50
N ASN A 369 10.02 -23.34 23.52
CA ASN A 369 8.72 -23.79 23.98
C ASN A 369 7.99 -22.64 24.73
N LYS A 370 6.77 -22.89 25.21
CA LYS A 370 5.99 -21.84 25.93
C LYS A 370 6.66 -21.38 27.22
N LYS A 371 7.35 -22.27 27.95
CA LYS A 371 8.06 -21.95 29.21
C LYS A 371 9.29 -21.07 28.97
N ASP A 372 9.93 -21.24 27.83
CA ASP A 372 11.09 -20.45 27.41
C ASP A 372 10.78 -18.94 27.32
N LYS A 373 9.53 -18.58 27.01
CA LYS A 373 9.08 -17.18 27.01
C LYS A 373 9.20 -16.47 28.37
N ALA A 374 9.33 -17.22 29.46
CA ALA A 374 9.52 -16.67 30.81
C ALA A 374 11.00 -16.49 31.17
N THR A 375 11.93 -16.90 30.31
CA THR A 375 13.39 -16.75 30.57
C THR A 375 13.85 -15.32 30.32
N GLY A 376 14.84 -14.85 31.11
CA GLY A 376 15.46 -13.54 30.90
C GLY A 376 15.96 -13.35 29.48
N THR A 377 16.62 -14.38 28.92
CA THR A 377 17.14 -14.34 27.54
C THR A 377 16.05 -14.08 26.49
N TYR A 378 14.87 -14.73 26.62
CA TYR A 378 13.78 -14.46 25.69
C TYR A 378 13.20 -13.04 25.89
N VAL A 379 13.05 -12.62 27.15
CA VAL A 379 12.58 -11.26 27.49
C VAL A 379 13.51 -10.20 26.92
N ASP A 380 14.82 -10.36 27.10
CA ASP A 380 15.82 -9.44 26.53
C ASP A 380 15.73 -9.36 25.01
N ASN A 381 15.68 -10.50 24.33
CA ASN A 381 15.49 -10.56 22.88
C ASN A 381 14.14 -9.93 22.45
N PHE A 382 13.08 -10.12 23.25
CA PHE A 382 11.76 -9.56 22.98
C PHE A 382 11.76 -8.04 23.01
N ILE A 383 12.54 -7.41 23.88
CA ILE A 383 12.70 -5.95 23.95
C ILE A 383 13.91 -5.43 23.15
N GLY A 384 14.61 -6.28 22.40
CA GLY A 384 15.74 -5.90 21.54
C GLY A 384 17.01 -5.58 22.31
N ARG A 385 17.31 -6.33 23.40
CA ARG A 385 18.53 -6.23 24.21
C ARG A 385 19.26 -7.55 24.25
N ASN A 386 20.54 -7.52 24.62
CA ASN A 386 21.29 -8.70 25.03
C ASN A 386 21.26 -8.86 26.56
N THR A 387 21.83 -9.96 27.06
CA THR A 387 21.92 -10.27 28.49
C THR A 387 22.66 -9.21 29.34
N ASN A 388 23.45 -8.36 28.71
CA ASN A 388 24.14 -7.23 29.34
C ASN A 388 23.32 -5.91 29.27
N GLY A 389 22.07 -5.96 28.82
CA GLY A 389 21.20 -4.79 28.68
C GLY A 389 21.53 -3.86 27.50
N ILE A 390 22.47 -4.25 26.64
CA ILE A 390 22.87 -3.48 25.45
C ILE A 390 21.87 -3.71 24.32
N LEU A 391 21.49 -2.64 23.63
CA LEU A 391 20.62 -2.71 22.45
C LEU A 391 21.28 -3.57 21.36
N VAL A 392 20.53 -4.52 20.83
CA VAL A 392 20.98 -5.40 19.74
C VAL A 392 20.05 -5.24 18.55
N LYS A 393 20.63 -5.10 17.36
CA LYS A 393 19.85 -5.14 16.13
C LYS A 393 19.16 -6.49 15.99
N PRO A 394 17.82 -6.52 15.78
CA PRO A 394 17.10 -7.77 15.58
C PRO A 394 17.64 -8.54 14.37
N ASN A 395 17.73 -9.88 14.50
CA ASN A 395 18.07 -10.76 13.38
C ASN A 395 16.86 -10.81 12.41
N LEU A 396 16.95 -10.08 11.31
CA LEU A 396 15.86 -9.93 10.35
C LEU A 396 15.63 -11.20 9.53
N ARG A 397 14.38 -11.44 9.12
CA ARG A 397 14.04 -12.48 8.16
C ARG A 397 14.46 -12.06 6.75
N SER A 398 14.80 -13.04 5.92
CA SER A 398 15.04 -12.86 4.50
C SER A 398 13.85 -13.38 3.71
N TRP A 399 13.39 -12.58 2.73
CA TRP A 399 12.27 -12.98 1.87
C TRP A 399 12.61 -14.19 1.00
N ILE A 400 13.85 -14.24 0.52
CA ILE A 400 14.39 -15.38 -0.25
C ILE A 400 14.44 -16.64 0.62
N ASP A 401 14.90 -16.55 1.88
CA ASP A 401 14.94 -17.70 2.79
C ASP A 401 13.53 -18.18 3.14
N THR A 402 12.58 -17.26 3.29
CA THR A 402 11.16 -17.61 3.52
C THR A 402 10.59 -18.39 2.35
N LYS A 403 10.83 -17.94 1.11
CA LYS A 403 10.45 -18.69 -0.09
C LYS A 403 11.08 -20.07 -0.12
N LYS A 404 12.40 -20.16 0.07
CA LYS A 404 13.13 -21.45 0.13
C LYS A 404 12.57 -22.41 1.17
N ALA A 405 12.23 -21.91 2.38
CA ALA A 405 11.66 -22.73 3.45
C ALA A 405 10.25 -23.27 3.09
N ALA A 406 9.42 -22.47 2.41
CA ALA A 406 8.12 -22.93 1.92
C ALA A 406 8.28 -24.05 0.88
N TYR A 407 9.17 -23.88 -0.10
CA TYR A 407 9.48 -24.91 -1.11
C TYR A 407 10.07 -26.17 -0.47
N HIS A 408 10.96 -26.03 0.52
CA HIS A 408 11.52 -27.16 1.26
C HIS A 408 10.43 -27.96 1.99
N THR A 409 9.47 -27.29 2.61
CA THR A 409 8.33 -27.92 3.27
C THR A 409 7.48 -28.73 2.28
N TRP A 410 7.21 -28.17 1.09
CA TRP A 410 6.52 -28.88 0.01
C TRP A 410 7.30 -30.12 -0.45
N TYR A 411 8.60 -30.00 -0.66
CA TYR A 411 9.46 -31.10 -1.07
C TYR A 411 9.45 -32.27 -0.06
N LEU A 412 9.44 -31.98 1.25
CA LEU A 412 9.27 -33.00 2.28
C LEU A 412 7.95 -33.75 2.13
N VAL A 413 6.86 -33.02 1.86
CA VAL A 413 5.52 -33.64 1.65
C VAL A 413 5.52 -34.53 0.42
N GLN A 414 6.14 -34.10 -0.69
CA GLN A 414 6.23 -34.88 -1.94
C GLN A 414 7.00 -36.19 -1.77
N ARG A 415 7.99 -36.20 -0.86
CA ARG A 415 8.76 -37.40 -0.49
C ARG A 415 8.08 -38.29 0.55
N GLY A 416 6.84 -38.00 0.91
CA GLY A 416 6.09 -38.80 1.88
C GLY A 416 6.56 -38.63 3.34
N ALA A 417 7.23 -37.51 3.67
CA ALA A 417 7.64 -37.26 5.05
C ALA A 417 6.46 -37.29 6.03
N PRO A 418 6.64 -37.83 7.24
CA PRO A 418 5.61 -37.86 8.28
C PRO A 418 5.11 -36.45 8.62
N LYS A 419 3.83 -36.31 8.97
CA LYS A 419 3.20 -35.04 9.35
C LYS A 419 3.97 -34.33 10.48
N THR A 420 4.53 -35.09 11.42
CA THR A 420 5.37 -34.57 12.53
C THR A 420 6.64 -33.90 12.04
N GLN A 421 7.30 -34.46 11.04
CA GLN A 421 8.51 -33.91 10.44
C GLN A 421 8.20 -32.61 9.69
N VAL A 422 7.12 -32.57 8.91
CA VAL A 422 6.64 -31.38 8.21
C VAL A 422 6.31 -30.25 9.21
N GLN A 423 5.61 -30.60 10.31
CA GLN A 423 5.26 -29.62 11.34
C GLN A 423 6.50 -29.12 12.11
N SER A 424 7.47 -29.97 12.34
CA SER A 424 8.76 -29.57 12.93
C SER A 424 9.50 -28.58 12.04
N CYS A 425 9.55 -28.84 10.74
CA CYS A 425 10.14 -27.97 9.74
C CYS A 425 9.47 -26.57 9.73
N ILE A 426 8.12 -26.52 9.69
CA ILE A 426 7.34 -25.28 9.77
C ILE A 426 7.66 -24.51 11.04
N SER A 427 7.75 -25.20 12.19
CA SER A 427 8.05 -24.58 13.48
C SER A 427 9.47 -24.11 13.58
N GLU A 428 10.42 -24.83 12.97
CA GLU A 428 11.85 -24.49 12.97
C GLU A 428 12.15 -23.23 12.16
N PHE A 429 11.65 -23.16 10.93
CA PHE A 429 11.84 -22.00 10.06
C PHE A 429 10.90 -20.82 10.42
N GLY A 430 9.81 -21.10 11.15
CA GLY A 430 8.76 -20.10 11.41
C GLY A 430 8.06 -19.65 10.14
N VAL A 431 7.95 -20.54 9.16
CA VAL A 431 7.34 -20.27 7.82
C VAL A 431 6.18 -21.24 7.61
N LYS A 432 5.04 -20.66 7.22
CA LYS A 432 3.81 -21.39 6.89
C LYS A 432 3.12 -20.71 5.71
N ASP A 433 3.30 -21.27 4.54
CA ASP A 433 2.52 -20.87 3.37
C ASP A 433 1.11 -21.46 3.46
N VAL A 434 0.12 -20.59 3.73
CA VAL A 434 -1.27 -21.01 3.97
C VAL A 434 -1.90 -21.60 2.71
N LEU A 435 -1.63 -21.02 1.53
CA LEU A 435 -2.13 -21.53 0.25
C LEU A 435 -1.59 -22.93 -0.02
N ASN A 436 -0.27 -23.09 0.09
CA ASN A 436 0.38 -24.38 -0.12
C ASN A 436 -0.12 -25.46 0.86
N GLN A 437 -0.30 -25.10 2.14
CA GLN A 437 -0.86 -26.01 3.14
C GLN A 437 -2.30 -26.43 2.80
N THR A 438 -3.13 -25.50 2.32
CA THR A 438 -4.50 -25.81 1.86
C THR A 438 -4.48 -26.76 0.66
N ILE A 439 -3.57 -26.55 -0.30
CA ILE A 439 -3.39 -27.42 -1.46
C ILE A 439 -2.98 -28.84 -1.02
N ILE A 440 -2.01 -28.95 -0.10
CA ILE A 440 -1.59 -30.25 0.47
C ILE A 440 -2.78 -30.99 1.09
N HIS A 441 -3.61 -30.29 1.83
CA HIS A 441 -4.82 -30.86 2.45
C HIS A 441 -5.81 -31.32 1.38
N THR A 442 -6.08 -30.48 0.39
CA THR A 442 -7.01 -30.80 -0.73
C THR A 442 -6.57 -32.06 -1.50
N ILE A 443 -5.26 -32.21 -1.79
CA ILE A 443 -4.74 -33.41 -2.46
C ILE A 443 -4.97 -34.66 -1.63
N LYS A 444 -4.82 -34.61 -0.31
CA LYS A 444 -4.97 -35.74 0.59
C LYS A 444 -6.43 -36.19 0.73
N GLU A 445 -7.37 -35.24 0.72
CA GLU A 445 -8.81 -35.57 0.92
C GLU A 445 -9.53 -35.90 -0.37
N ASN A 446 -9.07 -35.38 -1.51
CA ASN A 446 -9.79 -35.47 -2.80
C ASN A 446 -8.88 -36.05 -3.89
N GLN A 447 -8.45 -37.32 -3.76
CA GLN A 447 -7.41 -37.93 -4.62
C GLN A 447 -7.72 -37.98 -6.11
N ASP A 448 -8.99 -38.08 -6.51
CA ASP A 448 -9.43 -38.31 -7.91
C ASP A 448 -10.33 -37.19 -8.47
N THR A 449 -10.22 -35.98 -7.96
CA THR A 449 -11.03 -34.87 -8.47
C THR A 449 -10.32 -34.09 -9.58
N LYS A 450 -11.11 -33.35 -10.39
CA LYS A 450 -10.60 -32.41 -11.40
C LYS A 450 -9.62 -31.38 -10.78
N VAL A 451 -9.85 -30.98 -9.53
CA VAL A 451 -8.98 -30.05 -8.78
C VAL A 451 -7.62 -30.68 -8.55
N THR A 452 -7.58 -31.92 -8.05
CA THR A 452 -6.31 -32.65 -7.80
C THR A 452 -5.53 -32.87 -9.10
N TYR A 453 -6.22 -33.19 -10.20
CA TYR A 453 -5.59 -33.30 -11.51
C TYR A 453 -4.95 -31.96 -11.95
N ASN A 454 -5.66 -30.85 -11.81
CA ASN A 454 -5.12 -29.55 -12.14
C ASN A 454 -3.90 -29.18 -11.27
N ILE A 455 -3.93 -29.48 -9.97
CA ILE A 455 -2.80 -29.23 -9.06
C ILE A 455 -1.57 -30.07 -9.51
N ARG A 456 -1.75 -31.35 -9.84
CA ARG A 456 -0.65 -32.20 -10.34
C ARG A 456 -0.05 -31.64 -11.64
N ARG A 457 -0.90 -31.22 -12.58
CA ARG A 457 -0.43 -30.57 -13.81
C ARG A 457 0.37 -29.30 -13.53
N LEU A 458 -0.10 -28.42 -12.62
CA LEU A 458 0.62 -27.21 -12.24
C LEU A 458 1.95 -27.50 -11.53
N GLN A 459 2.06 -28.64 -10.84
CA GLN A 459 3.33 -29.05 -10.24
C GLN A 459 4.42 -29.25 -11.29
N ASP A 460 4.07 -29.73 -12.48
CA ASP A 460 4.99 -29.95 -13.57
C ASP A 460 5.19 -28.69 -14.43
N ASP A 461 4.12 -27.92 -14.68
CA ASP A 461 4.12 -26.80 -15.64
C ASP A 461 4.49 -25.44 -14.99
N SER A 462 4.05 -25.20 -13.75
CA SER A 462 4.08 -23.87 -13.09
C SER A 462 3.96 -24.03 -11.57
N ILE A 463 4.96 -24.66 -10.96
CA ILE A 463 4.96 -25.00 -9.53
C ILE A 463 4.79 -23.77 -8.63
N GLU A 464 5.24 -22.60 -9.06
CA GLU A 464 5.11 -21.33 -8.33
C GLU A 464 3.67 -20.96 -8.04
N LYS A 465 2.70 -21.41 -8.86
CA LYS A 465 1.25 -21.18 -8.64
C LYS A 465 0.66 -21.96 -7.46
N LEU A 466 1.41 -22.91 -6.93
CA LEU A 466 1.03 -23.69 -5.74
C LEU A 466 1.46 -23.03 -4.42
N PHE A 467 2.10 -21.87 -4.50
CA PHE A 467 2.62 -21.14 -3.36
C PHE A 467 2.03 -19.73 -3.26
N ASN A 468 2.39 -19.04 -2.19
CA ASN A 468 2.05 -17.66 -1.96
C ASN A 468 2.43 -16.80 -3.19
N PRO A 469 1.47 -16.17 -3.88
CA PRO A 469 1.73 -15.41 -5.10
C PRO A 469 2.67 -14.22 -4.89
N PHE A 470 2.76 -13.68 -3.69
CA PHE A 470 3.66 -12.57 -3.37
C PHE A 470 5.15 -12.93 -3.48
N TYR A 471 5.52 -14.21 -3.51
CA TYR A 471 6.91 -14.61 -3.79
C TYR A 471 7.34 -14.22 -5.22
N GLU A 472 6.38 -14.11 -6.12
CA GLU A 472 6.63 -13.76 -7.52
C GLU A 472 6.35 -12.28 -7.84
N LEU A 473 5.86 -11.48 -6.87
CA LEU A 473 5.56 -10.07 -7.08
C LEU A 473 6.84 -9.26 -7.23
N LYS A 474 7.03 -8.68 -8.42
CA LYS A 474 8.23 -7.91 -8.76
C LYS A 474 8.40 -6.68 -7.88
N GLY A 475 9.61 -6.47 -7.39
CA GLY A 475 9.95 -5.32 -6.53
C GLY A 475 9.32 -5.35 -5.14
N PHE A 476 8.86 -6.53 -4.68
CA PHE A 476 8.26 -6.73 -3.37
C PHE A 476 9.10 -7.65 -2.49
N ASP A 477 9.37 -7.19 -1.27
CA ASP A 477 9.96 -7.98 -0.18
C ASP A 477 8.95 -8.02 0.98
N GLY A 478 8.33 -9.18 1.20
CA GLY A 478 7.25 -9.31 2.17
C GLY A 478 7.61 -8.84 3.58
N HIS A 479 8.85 -9.01 4.02
CA HIS A 479 9.28 -8.61 5.36
C HIS A 479 9.60 -7.11 5.49
N LYS A 480 9.94 -6.45 4.39
CA LYS A 480 10.27 -5.01 4.36
C LYS A 480 9.10 -4.14 3.88
N ASP A 481 8.25 -4.67 3.00
CA ASP A 481 7.19 -3.92 2.33
C ASP A 481 5.81 -4.08 2.99
N THR A 482 5.76 -4.71 4.17
CA THR A 482 4.61 -4.77 5.07
C THR A 482 4.89 -3.94 6.32
N PRO A 483 4.70 -2.62 6.31
CA PRO A 483 5.06 -1.75 7.44
C PRO A 483 4.30 -2.07 8.71
N VAL A 484 4.82 -1.62 9.86
CA VAL A 484 4.16 -1.73 11.17
C VAL A 484 3.01 -0.74 11.21
N GLU A 485 1.80 -1.23 11.10
CA GLU A 485 0.59 -0.44 10.94
C GLU A 485 0.08 0.09 12.28
N VAL A 486 -0.30 1.37 12.31
CA VAL A 486 -0.57 2.10 13.57
C VAL A 486 -1.91 1.73 14.20
N LEU A 487 -2.99 1.59 13.40
CA LEU A 487 -4.33 1.34 13.93
C LEU A 487 -4.37 0.02 14.72
N HIS A 488 -3.91 -1.08 14.11
CA HIS A 488 -4.03 -2.40 14.72
C HIS A 488 -2.92 -2.72 15.73
N VAL A 489 -1.70 -2.17 15.55
CA VAL A 489 -0.60 -2.42 16.49
C VAL A 489 -0.72 -1.49 17.69
N ILE A 490 -0.90 -0.18 17.47
CA ILE A 490 -0.89 0.80 18.56
C ILE A 490 -2.28 0.93 19.18
N LEU A 491 -3.28 1.40 18.43
CA LEU A 491 -4.60 1.75 19.00
C LEU A 491 -5.41 0.52 19.40
N LEU A 492 -5.69 -0.39 18.46
CA LEU A 492 -6.45 -1.63 18.69
C LEU A 492 -5.58 -2.78 19.24
N GLY A 493 -4.31 -2.51 19.50
CA GLY A 493 -3.37 -3.42 20.13
C GLY A 493 -2.93 -2.89 21.49
N ILE A 494 -1.85 -2.16 21.51
CA ILE A 494 -1.14 -1.73 22.72
C ILE A 494 -2.04 -0.90 23.65
N VAL A 495 -2.61 0.19 23.13
CA VAL A 495 -3.48 1.08 23.92
C VAL A 495 -4.69 0.31 24.44
N LYS A 496 -5.34 -0.48 23.56
CA LYS A 496 -6.48 -1.32 23.95
C LYS A 496 -6.13 -2.33 25.03
N TYR A 497 -4.97 -3.00 24.93
CA TYR A 497 -4.57 -4.00 25.94
C TYR A 497 -4.33 -3.35 27.29
N LEU A 498 -3.60 -2.25 27.34
CA LEU A 498 -3.31 -1.54 28.59
C LEU A 498 -4.54 -0.88 29.19
N TYR A 499 -5.40 -0.29 28.35
CA TYR A 499 -6.65 0.32 28.82
C TYR A 499 -7.61 -0.73 29.40
N ARG A 500 -7.73 -1.87 28.73
CA ARG A 500 -8.55 -2.98 29.25
C ARG A 500 -8.01 -3.51 30.57
N ASP A 501 -6.70 -3.72 30.70
CA ASP A 501 -6.05 -4.15 31.93
C ASP A 501 -6.31 -3.13 33.07
N LEU A 502 -6.20 -1.84 32.76
CA LEU A 502 -6.47 -0.76 33.71
C LEU A 502 -7.93 -0.82 34.21
N ILE A 503 -8.91 -0.79 33.29
CA ILE A 503 -10.33 -0.75 33.66
C ILE A 503 -10.75 -2.01 34.44
N CYS A 504 -10.23 -3.18 34.07
CA CYS A 504 -10.53 -4.43 34.79
C CYS A 504 -10.01 -4.41 36.24
N GLY A 505 -8.92 -3.70 36.52
CA GLY A 505 -8.33 -3.58 37.86
C GLY A 505 -8.94 -2.47 38.75
N LEU A 506 -9.83 -1.60 38.21
CA LEU A 506 -10.43 -0.53 38.99
C LEU A 506 -11.70 -0.99 39.77
N THR A 507 -11.85 -0.48 40.98
CA THR A 507 -13.11 -0.57 41.76
C THR A 507 -14.23 0.24 41.11
N VAL A 508 -15.47 0.06 41.56
CA VAL A 508 -16.63 0.81 41.04
C VAL A 508 -16.43 2.30 41.27
N ASP A 509 -16.07 2.72 42.47
CA ASP A 509 -15.85 4.14 42.83
C ASP A 509 -14.77 4.79 41.94
N LYS A 510 -13.65 4.11 41.73
CA LYS A 510 -12.60 4.60 40.86
C LYS A 510 -13.04 4.69 39.39
N LYS A 511 -13.94 3.82 38.91
CA LYS A 511 -14.53 3.92 37.58
C LYS A 511 -15.45 5.14 37.45
N GLU A 512 -16.24 5.44 38.50
CA GLU A 512 -17.07 6.64 38.53
C GLU A 512 -16.23 7.90 38.58
N GLU A 513 -15.16 7.93 39.37
CA GLU A 513 -14.19 9.01 39.41
C GLU A 513 -13.54 9.20 38.00
N LEU A 514 -13.16 8.13 37.34
CA LEU A 514 -12.58 8.18 35.97
C LEU A 514 -13.60 8.76 34.98
N VAL A 515 -14.88 8.41 35.07
CA VAL A 515 -15.94 9.01 34.24
C VAL A 515 -16.03 10.51 34.49
N ALA A 516 -16.02 10.95 35.76
CA ALA A 516 -16.09 12.37 36.12
C ALA A 516 -14.86 13.14 35.54
N ARG A 517 -13.66 12.56 35.64
CA ARG A 517 -12.44 13.17 35.11
C ARG A 517 -12.45 13.29 33.57
N PHE A 518 -12.93 12.28 32.84
CA PHE A 518 -13.13 12.37 31.39
C PHE A 518 -14.20 13.42 31.02
N GLN A 519 -15.23 13.61 31.82
CA GLN A 519 -16.26 14.65 31.62
C GLN A 519 -15.70 16.06 31.84
N SER A 520 -14.80 16.21 32.81
CA SER A 520 -14.16 17.49 33.14
C SER A 520 -12.92 17.83 32.30
N PHE A 521 -12.48 16.90 31.45
CA PHE A 521 -11.30 17.11 30.63
C PHE A 521 -11.59 18.16 29.54
N ASP A 522 -10.84 19.27 29.56
CA ASP A 522 -11.01 20.35 28.59
C ASP A 522 -10.47 19.96 27.22
N ILE A 523 -11.34 19.98 26.21
CA ILE A 523 -11.05 19.66 24.82
C ILE A 523 -11.07 20.88 23.91
N SER A 524 -11.27 22.09 24.44
CA SER A 524 -11.51 23.32 23.66
C SER A 524 -10.40 23.64 22.66
N ASN A 525 -9.15 23.28 22.98
CA ASN A 525 -7.97 23.49 22.13
C ASN A 525 -7.43 22.19 21.50
N LEU A 526 -8.18 21.09 21.60
CA LEU A 526 -7.78 19.80 21.06
C LEU A 526 -8.67 19.45 19.85
N ASN A 527 -8.08 18.94 18.80
CA ASN A 527 -8.83 18.47 17.62
C ASN A 527 -9.41 17.06 17.87
N ILE A 528 -10.20 16.93 18.95
CA ILE A 528 -10.90 15.70 19.30
C ILE A 528 -12.40 15.96 19.43
N PRO A 529 -13.26 14.98 19.08
CA PRO A 529 -14.70 15.11 19.25
C PRO A 529 -15.09 15.09 20.74
N SER A 530 -16.32 15.47 21.05
CA SER A 530 -16.86 15.41 22.41
C SER A 530 -16.66 14.03 23.04
N ILE A 531 -16.17 14.01 24.29
CA ILE A 531 -15.85 12.77 25.01
C ILE A 531 -17.13 12.15 25.59
N LYS A 532 -17.43 10.93 25.17
CA LYS A 532 -18.50 10.11 25.72
C LYS A 532 -17.98 9.32 26.93
N ALA A 533 -17.71 10.02 28.06
CA ALA A 533 -16.99 9.48 29.22
C ALA A 533 -17.56 8.16 29.76
N LYS A 534 -18.88 8.07 29.98
CA LYS A 534 -19.54 6.83 30.44
C LYS A 534 -19.30 5.68 29.43
N TYR A 535 -19.41 5.96 28.12
CA TYR A 535 -19.16 4.96 27.07
C TYR A 535 -17.72 4.44 27.09
N LEU A 536 -16.73 5.32 27.22
CA LEU A 536 -15.34 4.92 27.29
C LEU A 536 -15.06 3.95 28.45
N VAL A 537 -15.63 4.19 29.61
CA VAL A 537 -15.36 3.39 30.80
C VAL A 537 -16.25 2.13 30.87
N GLN A 538 -17.55 2.24 30.58
CA GLN A 538 -18.49 1.12 30.71
C GLN A 538 -18.41 0.14 29.54
N HIS A 539 -18.12 0.64 28.31
CA HIS A 539 -18.05 -0.18 27.09
C HIS A 539 -16.61 -0.37 26.59
N TYR A 540 -15.63 -0.38 27.49
CA TYR A 540 -14.20 -0.45 27.20
C TYR A 540 -13.78 -1.62 26.27
N SER A 541 -14.56 -2.71 26.23
CA SER A 541 -14.31 -3.86 25.37
C SER A 541 -14.70 -3.62 23.90
N SER A 542 -15.60 -2.66 23.63
CA SER A 542 -16.20 -2.40 22.31
C SER A 542 -15.69 -1.12 21.65
N LEU A 543 -14.68 -0.48 22.23
CA LEU A 543 -14.09 0.76 21.72
C LEU A 543 -13.38 0.54 20.38
N VAL A 544 -13.40 1.58 19.55
CA VAL A 544 -12.78 1.61 18.22
C VAL A 544 -11.56 2.54 18.21
N GLY A 545 -10.79 2.55 17.12
CA GLY A 545 -9.53 3.31 17.02
C GLY A 545 -9.63 4.78 17.42
N LYS A 546 -10.69 5.49 16.99
CA LYS A 546 -10.92 6.89 17.37
C LYS A 546 -11.09 7.10 18.88
N ASP A 547 -11.71 6.14 19.60
CA ASP A 547 -11.89 6.23 21.04
C ASP A 547 -10.53 6.07 21.74
N PHE A 548 -9.67 5.19 21.25
CA PHE A 548 -8.31 5.03 21.78
C PHE A 548 -7.41 6.24 21.49
N LYS A 549 -7.62 6.96 20.37
CA LYS A 549 -6.95 8.25 20.15
C LYS A 549 -7.32 9.30 21.20
N ILE A 550 -8.59 9.34 21.62
CA ILE A 550 -9.03 10.21 22.70
C ILE A 550 -8.39 9.80 24.03
N ILE A 551 -8.45 8.50 24.36
CA ILE A 551 -7.91 7.96 25.60
C ILE A 551 -6.42 8.28 25.74
N ILE A 552 -5.60 8.06 24.70
CA ILE A 552 -4.15 8.28 24.80
C ILE A 552 -3.80 9.77 25.00
N GLN A 553 -4.61 10.70 24.44
CA GLN A 553 -4.40 12.13 24.62
C GLN A 553 -4.81 12.60 26.02
N ALA A 554 -5.87 12.03 26.59
CA ALA A 554 -6.36 12.39 27.93
C ALA A 554 -5.60 11.64 29.05
N ALA A 555 -5.00 10.49 28.78
CA ALA A 555 -4.43 9.58 29.77
C ALA A 555 -3.47 10.23 30.79
N PRO A 556 -2.51 11.09 30.42
CA PRO A 556 -1.60 11.73 31.38
C PRO A 556 -2.30 12.51 32.47
N PHE A 557 -3.47 13.04 32.17
CA PHE A 557 -4.26 13.91 33.07
C PHE A 557 -5.33 13.13 33.82
N VAL A 558 -6.10 12.29 33.16
CA VAL A 558 -7.27 11.63 33.76
C VAL A 558 -6.89 10.43 34.63
N PHE A 559 -5.74 9.78 34.36
CA PHE A 559 -5.30 8.63 35.16
C PHE A 559 -4.45 8.99 36.36
N PHE A 560 -4.01 10.25 36.46
CA PHE A 560 -3.21 10.74 37.56
C PHE A 560 -3.93 10.48 38.91
N THR A 561 -3.22 9.91 39.89
CA THR A 561 -3.72 9.49 41.21
C THR A 561 -4.77 8.37 41.25
N ILE A 562 -5.44 8.01 40.14
CA ILE A 562 -6.34 6.86 40.07
C ILE A 562 -5.54 5.54 40.07
N ILE A 563 -4.40 5.52 39.43
CA ILE A 563 -3.54 4.35 39.28
C ILE A 563 -2.23 4.54 40.03
N GLU A 564 -1.56 3.42 40.33
CA GLU A 564 -0.25 3.41 41.00
C GLU A 564 0.81 4.11 40.14
N GLU A 565 1.81 4.70 40.79
CA GLU A 565 2.90 5.44 40.15
C GLU A 565 3.65 4.60 39.07
N SER A 566 3.88 3.32 39.34
CA SER A 566 4.51 2.39 38.41
C SER A 566 3.71 2.28 37.07
N ARG A 567 2.40 2.14 37.15
CA ARG A 567 1.50 2.11 36.00
C ARG A 567 1.40 3.47 35.32
N GLN A 568 1.42 4.55 36.10
CA GLN A 568 1.42 5.91 35.56
C GLN A 568 2.65 6.16 34.68
N LYS A 569 3.84 5.72 35.11
CA LYS A 569 5.08 5.83 34.33
C LYS A 569 4.98 5.10 32.98
N ILE A 570 4.29 3.95 32.93
CA ILE A 570 4.05 3.23 31.66
C ILE A 570 3.14 4.05 30.74
N TRP A 571 2.03 4.61 31.24
CA TRP A 571 1.13 5.41 30.43
C TRP A 571 1.79 6.70 29.92
N ILE A 572 2.59 7.37 30.73
CA ILE A 572 3.34 8.58 30.33
C ILE A 572 4.33 8.22 29.21
N SER A 573 5.11 7.12 29.34
CA SER A 573 6.04 6.71 28.31
C SER A 573 5.32 6.30 27.00
N LEU A 574 4.15 5.66 27.09
CA LEU A 574 3.31 5.37 25.93
C LEU A 574 2.78 6.66 25.27
N CYS A 575 2.38 7.65 26.04
CA CYS A 575 1.92 8.94 25.51
C CYS A 575 3.06 9.68 24.79
N HIS A 576 4.27 9.69 25.35
CA HIS A 576 5.46 10.23 24.69
C HIS A 576 5.76 9.50 23.35
N LEU A 577 5.69 8.17 23.35
CA LEU A 577 5.86 7.39 22.12
C LEU A 577 4.77 7.74 21.10
N CYS A 578 3.51 7.80 21.50
CA CYS A 578 2.39 8.11 20.62
C CYS A 578 2.46 9.55 20.08
N SER A 579 3.01 10.51 20.83
CA SER A 579 3.18 11.89 20.34
C SER A 579 4.10 11.97 19.11
N LEU A 580 5.08 11.05 19.00
CA LEU A 580 5.87 10.89 17.78
C LEU A 580 5.09 10.13 16.71
N ILE A 581 4.51 8.98 17.05
CA ILE A 581 3.87 8.08 16.06
C ILE A 581 2.77 8.77 15.27
N PHE A 582 2.01 9.67 15.90
CA PHE A 582 0.89 10.38 15.25
C PHE A 582 1.31 11.66 14.51
N GLN A 583 2.59 12.00 14.46
CA GLN A 583 3.06 13.09 13.62
C GLN A 583 2.84 12.74 12.14
N THR A 584 2.31 13.71 11.40
CA THR A 584 2.06 13.60 9.96
C THR A 584 3.20 14.18 9.12
N HIS A 585 4.14 14.87 9.78
CA HIS A 585 5.28 15.52 9.20
C HIS A 585 6.53 15.26 10.04
N ILE A 586 7.62 14.88 9.40
CA ILE A 586 8.93 14.64 10.02
C ILE A 586 9.90 15.73 9.55
N SER A 587 10.35 16.58 10.46
CA SER A 587 11.28 17.67 10.14
C SER A 587 12.68 17.15 9.77
N CYS A 588 13.20 16.15 10.53
CA CYS A 588 14.47 15.49 10.28
C CYS A 588 14.32 13.99 10.59
N LEU A 589 14.50 13.14 9.57
CA LEU A 589 14.27 11.70 9.65
C LEU A 589 15.22 11.02 10.63
N GLU A 590 16.49 11.38 10.61
CA GLU A 590 17.53 10.78 11.46
C GLU A 590 17.20 10.99 12.94
N ASN A 591 16.96 12.24 13.34
CA ASN A 591 16.59 12.61 14.72
C ASN A 591 15.26 11.94 15.13
N TYR A 592 14.29 11.93 14.22
CA TYR A 592 12.99 11.31 14.50
C TYR A 592 13.12 9.81 14.75
N VAL A 593 13.87 9.08 13.91
CA VAL A 593 14.11 7.64 14.05
C VAL A 593 14.88 7.33 15.33
N ALA A 594 15.88 8.16 15.69
CA ALA A 594 16.60 8.02 16.95
C ALA A 594 15.70 8.19 18.18
N ASN A 595 14.86 9.24 18.19
CA ASN A 595 13.88 9.48 19.25
C ASN A 595 12.82 8.36 19.33
N LEU A 596 12.31 7.90 18.19
CA LEU A 596 11.33 6.82 18.11
C LEU A 596 11.90 5.52 18.70
N ASN A 597 13.15 5.18 18.42
CA ASN A 597 13.83 4.04 19.02
C ASN A 597 13.98 4.21 20.53
N SER A 598 14.42 5.37 21.00
CA SER A 598 14.60 5.68 22.42
C SER A 598 13.29 5.56 23.20
N PHE A 599 12.22 6.18 22.70
CA PHE A 599 10.89 6.13 23.37
C PHE A 599 10.27 4.74 23.31
N THR A 600 10.48 3.99 22.23
CA THR A 600 10.05 2.59 22.15
C THR A 600 10.74 1.74 23.21
N GLN A 601 12.04 1.90 23.38
CA GLN A 601 12.82 1.17 24.38
C GLN A 601 12.40 1.57 25.80
N ASP A 602 12.26 2.86 26.10
CA ASP A 602 11.81 3.34 27.41
C ASP A 602 10.46 2.74 27.80
N PHE A 603 9.50 2.77 26.86
CA PHE A 603 8.17 2.18 27.03
C PHE A 603 8.23 0.67 27.29
N LEU A 604 8.94 -0.08 26.44
CA LEU A 604 9.00 -1.55 26.55
C LEU A 604 9.70 -1.99 27.83
N ILE A 605 10.75 -1.31 28.29
CA ILE A 605 11.43 -1.61 29.54
C ILE A 605 10.51 -1.42 30.72
N LYS A 606 9.85 -0.25 30.84
CA LYS A 606 8.91 0.04 31.92
C LYS A 606 7.75 -0.96 31.94
N LEU A 607 7.23 -1.31 30.77
CA LEU A 607 6.14 -2.27 30.64
C LEU A 607 6.53 -3.66 31.14
N ILE A 608 7.65 -4.19 30.67
CA ILE A 608 8.11 -5.55 30.99
C ILE A 608 8.61 -5.63 32.44
N SER A 609 9.25 -4.57 32.96
CA SER A 609 9.65 -4.50 34.37
C SER A 609 8.44 -4.51 35.32
N SER A 610 7.31 -3.97 34.90
CA SER A 610 6.07 -4.02 35.66
C SER A 610 5.41 -5.41 35.63
N ASN A 611 5.36 -6.04 34.46
CA ASN A 611 4.79 -7.38 34.30
C ASN A 611 5.34 -8.08 33.05
N ALA A 612 6.20 -9.07 33.25
CA ALA A 612 6.84 -9.84 32.18
C ALA A 612 5.84 -10.65 31.30
N GLN A 613 4.60 -10.88 31.77
CA GLN A 613 3.57 -11.57 30.97
C GLN A 613 3.20 -10.85 29.67
N TRP A 614 3.53 -9.57 29.54
CA TRP A 614 3.32 -8.80 28.31
C TRP A 614 4.10 -9.34 27.11
N VAL A 615 5.14 -10.18 27.31
CA VAL A 615 5.84 -10.91 26.24
C VAL A 615 4.91 -11.86 25.45
N ASN A 616 3.76 -12.23 26.02
CA ASN A 616 2.76 -13.04 25.32
C ASN A 616 1.90 -12.22 24.34
N LYS A 617 2.11 -10.90 24.24
CA LYS A 617 1.44 -10.00 23.30
C LYS A 617 2.44 -9.53 22.22
N PRO A 618 2.51 -10.20 21.07
CA PRO A 618 3.49 -9.92 20.03
C PRO A 618 3.49 -8.48 19.50
N LYS A 619 2.37 -7.77 19.65
CA LYS A 619 2.23 -6.37 19.22
C LYS A 619 3.18 -5.43 19.98
N PHE A 620 3.61 -5.76 21.18
CA PHE A 620 4.64 -5.00 21.87
C PHE A 620 6.01 -5.18 21.23
N HIS A 621 6.38 -6.42 20.86
CA HIS A 621 7.66 -6.67 20.21
C HIS A 621 7.77 -6.01 18.84
N ILE A 622 6.70 -6.05 18.03
CA ILE A 622 6.75 -5.53 16.66
C ILE A 622 7.00 -4.02 16.61
N LEU A 623 6.77 -3.28 17.71
CA LEU A 623 7.14 -1.87 17.84
C LEU A 623 8.62 -1.61 17.56
N LEU A 624 9.50 -2.55 17.89
CA LEU A 624 10.93 -2.43 17.60
C LEU A 624 11.24 -2.22 16.10
N HIS A 625 10.31 -2.60 15.24
CA HIS A 625 10.45 -2.48 13.79
C HIS A 625 9.71 -1.27 13.20
N LEU A 626 9.02 -0.46 14.03
CA LEU A 626 8.32 0.71 13.56
C LEU A 626 9.29 1.75 12.99
N SER A 627 10.44 1.95 13.64
CA SER A 627 11.47 2.87 13.16
C SER A 627 12.01 2.50 11.79
N GLN A 628 12.14 1.19 11.48
CA GLN A 628 12.53 0.70 10.16
C GLN A 628 11.45 1.00 9.10
N SER A 629 10.18 0.86 9.48
CA SER A 629 9.04 1.21 8.60
C SER A 629 9.01 2.71 8.31
N VAL A 630 9.23 3.54 9.33
CA VAL A 630 9.29 5.00 9.17
C VAL A 630 10.50 5.44 8.34
N ALA A 631 11.68 4.87 8.58
CA ALA A 631 12.87 5.15 7.77
C ALA A 631 12.66 4.82 6.29
N ARG A 632 11.85 3.78 6.00
CA ARG A 632 11.59 3.34 4.64
C ARG A 632 10.47 4.09 3.93
N PHE A 633 9.38 4.44 4.65
CA PHE A 633 8.14 4.97 4.07
C PHE A 633 7.75 6.38 4.55
N GLY A 634 8.47 6.95 5.51
CA GLY A 634 8.13 8.26 6.11
C GLY A 634 7.18 8.13 7.31
N PRO A 635 6.45 9.20 7.68
CA PRO A 635 5.56 9.22 8.84
C PRO A 635 4.58 8.05 8.88
N ALA A 636 4.31 7.52 10.06
CA ALA A 636 3.45 6.35 10.23
C ALA A 636 2.00 6.57 9.74
N SER A 637 1.57 7.82 9.67
CA SER A 637 0.28 8.22 9.08
C SER A 637 0.15 7.87 7.58
N LEU A 638 1.26 7.75 6.84
CA LEU A 638 1.26 7.43 5.41
C LEU A 638 0.92 5.96 5.12
N PHE A 639 1.11 5.08 6.10
CA PHE A 639 0.78 3.66 6.01
C PHE A 639 -0.25 3.21 7.05
N ALA A 640 -1.04 4.14 7.59
CA ALA A 640 -2.18 3.86 8.45
C ALA A 640 -3.37 3.30 7.63
N THR A 641 -4.12 2.36 8.23
CA THR A 641 -5.18 1.62 7.52
C THR A 641 -6.59 2.15 7.78
N GLU A 642 -6.75 3.20 8.60
CA GLU A 642 -8.07 3.73 9.02
C GLU A 642 -9.00 4.07 7.85
N LYS A 643 -8.44 4.59 6.74
CA LYS A 643 -9.22 4.90 5.53
C LYS A 643 -9.83 3.65 4.89
N PHE A 644 -9.06 2.58 4.83
CA PHE A 644 -9.49 1.30 4.25
C PHE A 644 -10.49 0.58 5.16
N GLU A 645 -10.30 0.65 6.50
CA GLU A 645 -11.26 0.15 7.47
C GLU A 645 -12.62 0.84 7.34
N SER A 646 -12.62 2.14 7.14
CA SER A 646 -13.84 2.89 6.82
C SER A 646 -14.49 2.39 5.53
N TYR A 647 -13.67 2.09 4.51
CA TYR A 647 -14.13 1.62 3.21
C TYR A 647 -14.65 0.18 3.23
N ASN A 648 -14.22 -0.67 4.19
CA ASN A 648 -14.81 -1.97 4.46
C ASN A 648 -16.32 -1.87 4.78
N GLY A 649 -16.77 -0.75 5.35
CA GLY A 649 -18.18 -0.44 5.54
C GLY A 649 -18.96 -0.34 4.22
N VAL A 650 -18.33 0.15 3.16
CA VAL A 650 -18.92 0.24 1.81
C VAL A 650 -19.12 -1.14 1.20
N VAL A 651 -18.12 -2.04 1.34
CA VAL A 651 -18.24 -3.44 0.90
C VAL A 651 -19.37 -4.14 1.63
N ARG A 652 -19.50 -3.94 2.94
CA ARG A 652 -20.59 -4.50 3.73
C ARG A 652 -21.96 -4.06 3.22
N GLN A 653 -22.15 -2.77 2.95
CA GLN A 653 -23.40 -2.27 2.40
C GLN A 653 -23.69 -2.88 1.03
N ALA A 654 -22.71 -2.95 0.14
CA ALA A 654 -22.85 -3.59 -1.16
C ALA A 654 -23.21 -5.09 -1.04
N SER A 655 -22.64 -5.81 -0.06
CA SER A 655 -22.95 -7.21 0.23
C SER A 655 -24.39 -7.40 0.75
N ILE A 656 -24.83 -6.53 1.66
CA ILE A 656 -26.20 -6.58 2.22
C ILE A 656 -27.25 -6.43 1.12
N HIS A 657 -26.97 -5.59 0.11
CA HIS A 657 -27.86 -5.32 -1.01
C HIS A 657 -27.69 -6.30 -2.20
N SER A 658 -26.79 -7.28 -2.09
CA SER A 658 -26.64 -8.32 -3.12
C SER A 658 -27.81 -9.33 -3.05
N ASN A 659 -28.01 -10.06 -4.14
CA ASN A 659 -28.99 -11.17 -4.17
C ASN A 659 -28.49 -12.44 -3.45
N ARG A 660 -27.25 -12.43 -2.92
CA ARG A 660 -26.56 -13.50 -2.21
C ARG A 660 -26.26 -14.78 -3.02
N GLN A 661 -26.56 -14.80 -4.31
CA GLN A 661 -26.21 -15.94 -5.18
C GLN A 661 -24.75 -15.86 -5.63
N SER A 662 -24.27 -14.66 -5.93
CA SER A 662 -22.89 -14.37 -6.32
C SER A 662 -22.43 -13.04 -5.71
N PRO A 663 -22.30 -12.94 -4.36
CA PRO A 663 -22.07 -11.66 -3.69
C PRO A 663 -20.79 -10.96 -4.19
N SER A 664 -19.72 -11.70 -4.42
CA SER A 664 -18.45 -11.15 -4.93
C SER A 664 -18.61 -10.45 -6.29
N GLN A 665 -19.41 -11.05 -7.19
CA GLN A 665 -19.70 -10.45 -8.49
C GLN A 665 -20.61 -9.23 -8.38
N ASP A 666 -21.62 -9.26 -7.50
CA ASP A 666 -22.56 -8.15 -7.29
C ASP A 666 -21.83 -6.93 -6.70
N ILE A 667 -20.94 -7.19 -5.72
CA ILE A 667 -20.09 -6.15 -5.13
C ILE A 667 -19.16 -5.54 -6.20
N ALA A 668 -18.46 -6.38 -6.98
CA ALA A 668 -17.61 -5.91 -8.05
C ALA A 668 -18.38 -5.04 -9.06
N ASN A 669 -19.59 -5.44 -9.46
CA ASN A 669 -20.47 -4.64 -10.33
C ASN A 669 -20.83 -3.28 -9.71
N SER A 670 -21.12 -3.25 -8.41
CA SER A 670 -21.44 -2.01 -7.68
C SER A 670 -20.26 -1.03 -7.69
N PHE A 671 -19.05 -1.53 -7.44
CA PHE A 671 -17.84 -0.70 -7.48
C PHE A 671 -17.45 -0.27 -8.90
N MET A 672 -17.66 -1.12 -9.90
CA MET A 672 -17.46 -0.73 -11.31
C MET A 672 -18.44 0.39 -11.72
N ASN A 673 -19.70 0.32 -11.29
CA ASN A 673 -20.69 1.39 -11.53
C ASN A 673 -20.24 2.68 -10.84
N PHE A 674 -19.79 2.59 -9.59
CA PHE A 674 -19.26 3.73 -8.83
C PHE A 674 -18.06 4.36 -9.56
N SER A 675 -17.08 3.56 -9.97
CA SER A 675 -15.89 4.03 -10.68
C SER A 675 -16.22 4.71 -12.00
N ALA A 676 -17.14 4.13 -12.78
CA ALA A 676 -17.58 4.71 -14.05
C ALA A 676 -18.34 6.04 -13.88
N ILE A 677 -19.25 6.12 -12.90
CA ILE A 677 -19.97 7.34 -12.57
C ILE A 677 -19.02 8.43 -12.06
N ARG A 678 -18.12 8.05 -11.13
CA ARG A 678 -17.09 8.92 -10.59
C ARG A 678 -16.23 9.53 -11.71
N TYR A 679 -15.73 8.70 -12.61
CA TYR A 679 -14.89 9.10 -13.73
C TYR A 679 -15.61 10.11 -14.67
N CYS A 680 -16.84 9.79 -15.08
CA CYS A 680 -17.62 10.69 -15.93
C CYS A 680 -17.95 12.04 -15.28
N LEU A 681 -18.35 12.01 -13.99
CA LEU A 681 -18.67 13.24 -13.26
C LEU A 681 -17.43 14.13 -13.05
N SER A 682 -16.26 13.52 -12.94
CA SER A 682 -14.98 14.23 -12.83
C SER A 682 -14.51 14.85 -14.14
N GLY A 683 -15.15 14.55 -15.26
CA GLY A 683 -14.79 15.06 -16.57
C GLY A 683 -13.79 14.19 -17.34
N GLY A 684 -13.60 12.95 -16.92
CA GLY A 684 -12.74 11.99 -17.60
C GLY A 684 -13.28 11.65 -19.00
N ASN A 685 -12.40 11.53 -19.97
CA ASN A 685 -12.72 11.22 -21.36
C ASN A 685 -13.15 9.76 -21.52
N CYS A 686 -14.33 9.55 -22.09
CA CYS A 686 -14.89 8.24 -22.38
C CYS A 686 -14.60 7.82 -23.83
N ILE A 687 -14.60 6.52 -24.09
CA ILE A 687 -14.47 5.99 -25.45
C ILE A 687 -15.87 5.72 -26.01
N SER A 688 -16.10 6.12 -27.28
CA SER A 688 -17.36 5.78 -27.96
C SER A 688 -17.51 4.25 -28.09
N GLU A 689 -18.76 3.78 -28.23
CA GLU A 689 -19.05 2.35 -28.42
C GLU A 689 -18.35 1.73 -29.64
N THR A 690 -18.07 2.55 -30.65
CA THR A 690 -17.35 2.15 -31.86
C THR A 690 -15.82 2.16 -31.71
N ASN A 691 -15.29 2.53 -30.54
CA ASN A 691 -13.85 2.72 -30.25
C ASN A 691 -13.12 3.72 -31.19
N VAL A 692 -13.86 4.56 -31.91
CA VAL A 692 -13.30 5.46 -32.94
C VAL A 692 -13.19 6.91 -32.46
N SER A 693 -13.98 7.32 -31.46
CA SER A 693 -13.94 8.69 -30.98
C SER A 693 -13.89 8.79 -29.46
N ILE A 694 -13.16 9.80 -28.98
CA ILE A 694 -13.14 10.19 -27.57
C ILE A 694 -14.33 11.12 -27.33
N VAL A 695 -15.13 10.81 -26.31
CA VAL A 695 -16.30 11.59 -25.91
C VAL A 695 -16.05 12.19 -24.53
N SER A 696 -16.01 13.51 -24.44
CA SER A 696 -15.95 14.21 -23.16
C SER A 696 -17.34 14.38 -22.55
N PRO A 697 -17.51 14.23 -21.24
CA PRO A 697 -18.76 14.53 -20.56
C PRO A 697 -19.17 16.00 -20.77
N SER A 698 -20.47 16.25 -20.94
CA SER A 698 -20.98 17.59 -21.11
C SER A 698 -20.71 18.48 -19.91
N TYR A 699 -20.76 19.81 -20.13
CA TYR A 699 -20.61 20.80 -19.05
C TYR A 699 -21.62 20.58 -17.92
N GLN A 700 -22.87 20.23 -18.24
CA GLN A 700 -23.91 19.97 -17.25
C GLN A 700 -23.53 18.75 -16.37
N VAL A 701 -22.96 17.68 -16.93
CA VAL A 701 -22.53 16.50 -16.18
C VAL A 701 -21.39 16.85 -15.23
N LYS A 702 -20.40 17.61 -15.69
CA LYS A 702 -19.27 18.06 -14.85
C LYS A 702 -19.75 18.96 -13.70
N ASN A 703 -20.70 19.87 -13.97
CA ASN A 703 -21.25 20.76 -12.95
C ASN A 703 -22.04 20.04 -11.85
N LEU A 704 -22.57 18.84 -12.10
CA LEU A 704 -23.20 18.05 -11.03
C LEU A 704 -22.22 17.78 -9.90
N LEU A 705 -20.96 17.48 -10.21
CA LEU A 705 -19.93 17.27 -9.19
C LEU A 705 -19.35 18.59 -8.68
N LEU A 706 -18.94 19.48 -9.59
CA LEU A 706 -18.19 20.70 -9.21
C LEU A 706 -19.00 21.66 -8.34
N LYS A 707 -20.33 21.74 -8.54
CA LYS A 707 -21.18 22.72 -7.85
C LYS A 707 -22.06 22.12 -6.74
N ASN A 708 -22.01 20.81 -6.51
CA ASN A 708 -22.92 20.18 -5.56
C ASN A 708 -22.17 19.41 -4.46
N PRO A 709 -22.04 19.98 -3.24
CA PRO A 709 -21.38 19.34 -2.11
C PRO A 709 -22.00 17.99 -1.73
N THR A 710 -23.31 17.81 -1.91
CA THR A 710 -23.97 16.53 -1.61
C THR A 710 -23.48 15.42 -2.54
N ILE A 711 -23.29 15.72 -3.83
CA ILE A 711 -22.74 14.75 -4.80
C ILE A 711 -21.25 14.50 -4.50
N GLN A 712 -20.49 15.53 -4.12
CA GLN A 712 -19.09 15.39 -3.70
C GLN A 712 -18.99 14.41 -2.52
N ASN A 713 -19.76 14.63 -1.46
CA ASN A 713 -19.81 13.75 -0.29
C ASN A 713 -20.28 12.32 -0.62
N LEU A 714 -21.25 12.18 -1.52
CA LEU A 714 -21.73 10.87 -2.01
C LEU A 714 -20.61 10.06 -2.68
N LEU A 715 -19.70 10.74 -3.38
CA LEU A 715 -18.53 10.12 -4.01
C LEU A 715 -17.31 10.02 -3.05
N GLY A 716 -17.43 10.46 -1.82
CA GLY A 716 -16.34 10.46 -0.85
C GLY A 716 -15.26 11.49 -1.13
N LEU A 717 -15.61 12.59 -1.80
CA LEU A 717 -14.73 13.69 -2.14
C LEU A 717 -14.97 14.88 -1.19
N ASP A 718 -13.92 15.42 -0.62
CA ASP A 718 -14.01 16.60 0.22
C ASP A 718 -14.26 17.85 -0.65
N SER A 719 -15.32 18.59 -0.35
CA SER A 719 -15.70 19.83 -1.06
C SER A 719 -14.64 20.94 -0.95
N TYR A 720 -13.77 20.86 0.02
CA TYR A 720 -12.66 21.80 0.21
C TYR A 720 -11.71 21.86 -1.00
N ILE A 721 -11.50 20.73 -1.69
CA ILE A 721 -10.65 20.63 -2.90
C ILE A 721 -11.04 21.62 -4.00
N PHE A 722 -12.32 22.00 -4.10
CA PHE A 722 -12.81 22.93 -5.11
C PHE A 722 -12.71 24.41 -4.70
N LYS A 723 -12.42 24.68 -3.42
CA LYS A 723 -12.35 26.03 -2.86
C LYS A 723 -10.96 26.63 -2.87
N VAL A 724 -9.92 25.79 -2.94
CA VAL A 724 -8.52 26.22 -2.78
C VAL A 724 -7.70 25.80 -3.99
N LYS A 725 -6.87 26.69 -4.50
CA LYS A 725 -5.91 26.37 -5.57
C LYS A 725 -4.84 25.39 -5.06
N PRO A 726 -4.31 24.47 -5.92
CA PRO A 726 -3.31 23.48 -5.49
C PRO A 726 -2.10 24.05 -4.74
N ARG A 727 -1.66 25.28 -5.08
CA ARG A 727 -0.53 25.98 -4.38
C ARG A 727 -0.92 26.47 -2.99
N GLU A 728 -2.17 26.86 -2.78
CA GLU A 728 -2.68 27.32 -1.48
C GLU A 728 -2.90 26.15 -0.52
N LEU A 729 -3.26 24.96 -1.04
CA LEU A 729 -3.33 23.74 -0.25
C LEU A 729 -1.97 23.31 0.31
N LYS A 730 -0.88 23.51 -0.42
CA LYS A 730 0.48 23.27 0.08
C LYS A 730 0.85 24.21 1.24
N ALA A 731 0.44 25.45 1.18
CA ALA A 731 0.70 26.44 2.24
C ALA A 731 -0.16 26.19 3.50
N SER A 732 -1.44 25.80 3.32
CA SER A 732 -2.32 25.52 4.47
C SER A 732 -1.98 24.22 5.19
N ALA A 733 -1.41 23.22 4.48
CA ALA A 733 -0.90 22.01 5.12
C ALA A 733 0.32 22.29 6.03
N GLN A 734 1.10 23.32 5.72
CA GLN A 734 2.23 23.76 6.57
C GLN A 734 1.77 24.50 7.83
N THR A 735 0.64 25.19 7.79
CA THR A 735 0.11 25.95 8.93
C THR A 735 -0.67 25.09 9.93
N GLN A 736 -1.21 23.94 9.51
CA GLN A 736 -1.92 23.02 10.42
C GLN A 736 -0.99 22.10 11.24
N THR A 737 0.30 22.05 10.92
CA THR A 737 1.29 21.26 11.67
C THR A 737 1.95 22.02 12.82
N GLY A 738 1.62 23.28 13.01
CA GLY A 738 2.22 24.15 14.03
C GLY A 738 1.46 24.24 15.36
N SER A 739 0.38 23.49 15.54
CA SER A 739 -0.39 23.52 16.79
C SER A 739 -0.78 22.11 17.25
N ILE A 740 0.13 21.49 17.98
CA ILE A 740 -0.15 20.46 18.97
C ILE A 740 0.45 20.89 20.28
#